data_119f4506771741a00d08117fe7fdf135
#
_entry.id   119f4506771741a00d08117fe7fdf135
#
_cell.length_a   1.000
_cell.length_b   1.000
_cell.length_c   1.000
_cell.angle_alpha   90.00
_cell.angle_beta   90.00
_cell.angle_gamma   90.00
#
_symmetry.space_group_name_H-M   'P 1'
#
loop_
_entity.id
_entity.type
_entity.pdbx_description
1 polymer ?
#
loop_
_entity_poly.entity_id
_entity_poly.type
_entity_poly.pdbx_seq_one_letter_code
_entity_poly.pdbx_strand_id
1 'polypeptide(L)'
;EKMKPIFLTLAVILFSFPLFAGQRMVARIDFPSPATLERFVNEGADIAAYKPGVWLDLVLTQSQFDLLRKEFPCLRVTQTEAQLKSNLLPTKDIPGYRNYDQMLTELNQLQNEYPNLMQVSSIGESWGSIYAGEGISHYQNFDHEIWAVKVSANAQLDEDEPAFYFVGEHHAREPLSTETCMGILIHLLKNYGTDPVVTGILDTSEVWIVPLLNPDGHKIVLQQTDTWWRKNLRDNNGDHIFNNPSYGQGPDGVDLNRNYSWHWGYASATDDQNSLTYHGPEAFSEPETQALRDFLLSKPFLAGIGYHTYGEYVLYPFGYVNGIAAPDQAELASLAEDIATLLPSLYGGTYAPGPSWGLYPVSGSFDDWMYGETGAFAYTIEMGTQFIPPAHLVPQIVQHQVDGALTLLQRKNRKTLCGHITDATTGEPLSALVLIGGIDDQPVYRKPRSSNPEFGSYYYFLPAGHHTVHYICPGYATQSLTLYISPDAQTIQDISLSPTPAQELNILVQNDFFDPLPGAMLSFDDLLLGEPLVSGPDGYISIADFHPGVYRLTLSKPGYETLKIQRDINCTTITLRLTEQPVMSEDFELGLGNWVSTGTWNRTNAESYSGEYCLTDSPNGNYANNINSICALASPIPLQNVQNANLQFQLKRSLALDGDNLIVEASTDSSNWTILGFFEGSADWTLQSYNLNSFIGHELYFRFRLKTNSYGSSNGVFIDDLRLFLNSDVSTASDDTIIPQPELTICA
;
A
#
# COMPACT_ATOMS: atom_id res chain seq x y z
N GLU A 1 -1.16 3.74 49.24
CA GLU A 1 -1.83 2.64 48.52
C GLU A 1 -1.97 3.07 47.07
N LYS A 2 -1.19 2.44 46.20
CA LYS A 2 -1.21 2.70 44.73
C LYS A 2 -2.27 1.80 44.13
N MET A 3 -3.37 2.39 43.68
CA MET A 3 -4.31 1.70 42.80
C MET A 3 -3.62 1.39 41.47
N LYS A 4 -3.38 0.12 41.17
CA LYS A 4 -2.95 -0.36 39.86
C LYS A 4 -4.14 -0.25 38.86
N PRO A 5 -3.89 0.08 37.62
CA PRO A 5 -4.97 0.25 36.65
C PRO A 5 -5.54 -1.12 36.25
N ILE A 6 -6.77 -1.39 36.64
CA ILE A 6 -7.62 -2.51 36.19
C ILE A 6 -8.23 -2.22 34.79
N PHE A 7 -7.79 -1.16 34.12
CA PHE A 7 -8.44 -0.65 32.91
C PHE A 7 -7.99 -1.31 31.60
N LEU A 8 -6.85 -2.05 31.59
CA LEU A 8 -6.32 -2.60 30.34
C LEU A 8 -7.05 -3.87 29.83
N THR A 9 -7.78 -4.57 30.70
CA THR A 9 -8.43 -5.85 30.35
C THR A 9 -9.90 -5.71 29.93
N LEU A 10 -10.51 -4.54 30.13
CA LEU A 10 -11.92 -4.33 29.79
C LEU A 10 -12.16 -3.80 28.36
N ALA A 11 -11.17 -3.13 27.79
CA ALA A 11 -11.28 -2.50 26.48
C ALA A 11 -11.20 -3.51 25.33
N VAL A 12 -10.31 -4.51 25.44
CA VAL A 12 -10.16 -5.59 24.43
C VAL A 12 -11.45 -6.45 24.32
N ILE A 13 -12.28 -6.46 25.35
CA ILE A 13 -13.54 -7.22 25.36
C ILE A 13 -14.66 -6.49 24.59
N LEU A 14 -14.53 -5.19 24.32
CA LEU A 14 -15.61 -4.39 23.72
C LEU A 14 -15.88 -4.72 22.26
N PHE A 15 -14.85 -5.10 21.51
CA PHE A 15 -14.95 -5.31 20.07
C PHE A 15 -14.72 -6.78 19.65
N SER A 16 -14.30 -7.65 20.56
CA SER A 16 -13.99 -9.07 20.30
C SER A 16 -15.13 -10.06 20.63
N PHE A 17 -16.31 -9.63 21.06
CA PHE A 17 -17.47 -10.52 21.18
C PHE A 17 -18.31 -10.55 19.92
N PRO A 18 -18.82 -11.73 19.48
CA PRO A 18 -19.84 -11.79 18.43
C PRO A 18 -21.07 -11.01 18.89
N LEU A 19 -21.39 -9.99 18.14
CA LEU A 19 -22.47 -9.07 18.43
C LEU A 19 -23.81 -9.75 18.20
N PHE A 20 -24.54 -10.04 19.27
CA PHE A 20 -25.98 -10.34 19.18
C PHE A 20 -26.70 -9.17 18.48
N ALA A 21 -27.61 -9.51 17.57
CA ALA A 21 -28.42 -8.57 16.80
C ALA A 21 -29.01 -7.44 17.66
N GLY A 22 -28.34 -6.27 17.64
CA GLY A 22 -28.76 -5.06 18.32
C GLY A 22 -28.88 -3.90 17.33
N GLN A 23 -29.76 -2.95 17.58
CA GLN A 23 -29.79 -1.70 16.81
C GLN A 23 -28.41 -1.06 16.79
N ARG A 24 -27.89 -0.79 15.59
CA ARG A 24 -26.66 -0.04 15.40
C ARG A 24 -26.94 1.44 15.25
N MET A 25 -25.94 2.26 15.58
CA MET A 25 -26.02 3.72 15.50
C MET A 25 -24.63 4.29 15.28
N VAL A 26 -24.54 5.48 14.70
CA VAL A 26 -23.34 6.30 14.79
C VAL A 26 -23.43 7.13 16.06
N ALA A 27 -22.37 7.07 16.86
CA ALA A 27 -22.25 7.88 18.06
C ALA A 27 -20.96 8.71 18.03
N ARG A 28 -21.08 9.98 18.43
CA ARG A 28 -20.02 10.98 18.37
C ARG A 28 -19.40 11.23 19.72
N ILE A 29 -18.06 11.18 19.76
CA ILE A 29 -17.22 11.70 20.83
C ILE A 29 -16.76 13.09 20.41
N ASP A 30 -17.13 14.12 21.16
CA ASP A 30 -16.65 15.48 20.92
C ASP A 30 -15.26 15.66 21.55
N PHE A 31 -14.35 16.38 20.84
CA PHE A 31 -12.99 16.70 21.26
C PHE A 31 -12.13 15.48 21.67
N PRO A 32 -12.03 14.44 20.81
CA PRO A 32 -11.21 13.29 21.11
C PRO A 32 -9.71 13.68 21.14
N SER A 33 -8.96 13.06 22.07
CA SER A 33 -7.50 13.17 22.02
C SER A 33 -6.93 12.29 20.89
N PRO A 34 -5.71 12.56 20.38
CA PRO A 34 -5.04 11.65 19.44
C PRO A 34 -4.92 10.21 19.97
N ALA A 35 -4.63 10.03 21.27
CA ALA A 35 -4.60 8.73 21.93
C ALA A 35 -5.95 8.02 21.96
N THR A 36 -7.07 8.77 21.95
CA THR A 36 -8.41 8.20 21.84
C THR A 36 -8.64 7.60 20.46
N LEU A 37 -8.24 8.30 19.42
CA LEU A 37 -8.31 7.79 18.04
C LEU A 37 -7.42 6.55 17.87
N GLU A 38 -6.15 6.64 18.25
CA GLU A 38 -5.18 5.55 18.17
C GLU A 38 -5.67 4.28 18.89
N ARG A 39 -6.27 4.45 20.06
CA ARG A 39 -6.89 3.35 20.80
C ARG A 39 -7.98 2.66 19.95
N PHE A 40 -8.94 3.42 19.39
CA PHE A 40 -10.03 2.83 18.61
C PHE A 40 -9.55 2.21 17.29
N VAL A 41 -8.53 2.78 16.64
CA VAL A 41 -7.87 2.16 15.49
C VAL A 41 -7.26 0.81 15.87
N ASN A 42 -6.48 0.77 16.95
CA ASN A 42 -5.83 -0.46 17.44
C ASN A 42 -6.82 -1.52 17.94
N GLU A 43 -7.99 -1.11 18.45
CA GLU A 43 -9.06 -2.02 18.87
C GLU A 43 -9.93 -2.52 17.70
N GLY A 44 -9.67 -2.07 16.45
CA GLY A 44 -10.45 -2.43 15.28
C GLY A 44 -11.89 -1.91 15.29
N ALA A 45 -12.13 -0.74 15.91
CA ALA A 45 -13.45 -0.13 15.97
C ALA A 45 -13.91 0.31 14.56
N ASP A 46 -15.23 0.24 14.30
CA ASP A 46 -15.85 0.80 13.10
C ASP A 46 -15.88 2.34 13.21
N ILE A 47 -14.81 2.98 12.74
CA ILE A 47 -14.69 4.43 12.66
C ILE A 47 -15.49 4.91 11.46
N ALA A 48 -16.58 5.60 11.70
CA ALA A 48 -17.44 6.14 10.66
C ALA A 48 -16.83 7.37 9.99
N ALA A 49 -16.32 8.31 10.80
CA ALA A 49 -15.60 9.50 10.35
C ALA A 49 -14.86 10.15 11.53
N TYR A 50 -13.89 11.00 11.22
CA TYR A 50 -13.09 11.71 12.22
C TYR A 50 -12.74 13.11 11.75
N LYS A 51 -12.86 14.09 12.65
CA LYS A 51 -12.35 15.45 12.43
C LYS A 51 -11.34 15.78 13.53
N PRO A 52 -10.04 15.89 13.21
CA PRO A 52 -8.99 16.06 14.19
C PRO A 52 -9.26 17.15 15.21
N GLY A 53 -9.23 16.79 16.49
CA GLY A 53 -9.47 17.71 17.61
C GLY A 53 -10.91 18.23 17.76
N VAL A 54 -11.84 17.83 16.88
CA VAL A 54 -13.23 18.30 16.91
C VAL A 54 -14.19 17.18 17.30
N TRP A 55 -14.20 16.06 16.56
CA TRP A 55 -15.09 14.92 16.85
C TRP A 55 -14.59 13.62 16.22
N LEU A 56 -15.04 12.50 16.80
CA LEU A 56 -14.87 11.14 16.31
C LEU A 56 -16.23 10.43 16.30
N ASP A 57 -16.63 9.89 15.16
CA ASP A 57 -17.86 9.13 14.98
C ASP A 57 -17.54 7.63 14.90
N LEU A 58 -18.22 6.83 15.71
CA LEU A 58 -18.10 5.38 15.78
C LEU A 58 -19.44 4.72 15.46
N VAL A 59 -19.44 3.66 14.67
CA VAL A 59 -20.61 2.79 14.54
C VAL A 59 -20.63 1.83 15.72
N LEU A 60 -21.68 1.90 16.52
CA LEU A 60 -21.82 1.15 17.77
C LEU A 60 -23.14 0.39 17.82
N THR A 61 -23.15 -0.75 18.48
CA THR A 61 -24.36 -1.37 19.00
C THR A 61 -24.83 -0.66 20.25
N GLN A 62 -26.09 -0.88 20.65
CA GLN A 62 -26.61 -0.32 21.88
C GLN A 62 -25.80 -0.69 23.13
N SER A 63 -25.30 -1.93 23.21
CA SER A 63 -24.46 -2.38 24.34
C SER A 63 -23.10 -1.69 24.38
N GLN A 64 -22.46 -1.51 23.23
CA GLN A 64 -21.20 -0.75 23.12
C GLN A 64 -21.42 0.72 23.47
N PHE A 65 -22.48 1.33 22.99
CA PHE A 65 -22.86 2.70 23.33
C PHE A 65 -23.06 2.90 24.84
N ASP A 66 -23.81 2.02 25.49
CA ASP A 66 -24.07 2.10 26.93
C ASP A 66 -22.79 1.91 27.77
N LEU A 67 -21.84 1.14 27.27
CA LEU A 67 -20.56 0.94 27.92
C LEU A 67 -19.64 2.15 27.72
N LEU A 68 -19.47 2.62 26.49
CA LEU A 68 -18.62 3.78 26.16
C LEU A 68 -19.15 5.08 26.78
N ARG A 69 -20.46 5.21 26.94
CA ARG A 69 -21.06 6.39 27.60
C ARG A 69 -20.64 6.55 29.06
N LYS A 70 -20.19 5.48 29.71
CA LYS A 70 -19.66 5.57 31.09
C LYS A 70 -18.25 6.23 31.09
N GLU A 71 -17.49 6.03 30.06
CA GLU A 71 -16.16 6.62 29.86
C GLU A 71 -16.24 8.01 29.21
N PHE A 72 -17.16 8.16 28.24
CA PHE A 72 -17.40 9.41 27.51
C PHE A 72 -18.83 9.90 27.81
N PRO A 73 -19.07 10.63 28.92
CA PRO A 73 -20.43 11.04 29.35
C PRO A 73 -21.18 11.89 28.31
N CYS A 74 -20.45 12.61 27.43
CA CYS A 74 -21.00 13.42 26.35
C CYS A 74 -21.22 12.65 25.05
N LEU A 75 -21.00 11.32 25.03
CA LEU A 75 -21.25 10.48 23.85
C LEU A 75 -22.73 10.62 23.43
N ARG A 76 -22.95 10.98 22.16
CA ARG A 76 -24.29 11.23 21.63
C ARG A 76 -24.52 10.55 20.29
N VAL A 77 -25.73 10.06 20.06
CA VAL A 77 -26.10 9.46 18.78
C VAL A 77 -26.27 10.56 17.72
N THR A 78 -25.67 10.35 16.55
CA THR A 78 -25.77 11.24 15.38
C THR A 78 -26.57 10.64 14.24
N GLN A 79 -26.55 9.30 14.08
CA GLN A 79 -27.31 8.58 13.06
C GLN A 79 -27.84 7.29 13.64
N THR A 80 -29.08 6.96 13.30
CA THR A 80 -29.73 5.69 13.64
C THR A 80 -30.07 4.89 12.39
N GLU A 81 -30.21 3.58 12.52
CA GLU A 81 -30.64 2.71 11.41
C GLU A 81 -31.98 3.16 10.80
N ALA A 82 -32.91 3.57 11.63
CA ALA A 82 -34.19 4.09 11.15
C ALA A 82 -34.05 5.35 10.30
N GLN A 83 -33.11 6.23 10.64
CA GLN A 83 -32.80 7.41 9.82
C GLN A 83 -32.15 7.01 8.50
N LEU A 84 -31.16 6.09 8.50
CA LEU A 84 -30.54 5.60 7.26
C LEU A 84 -31.59 4.98 6.34
N LYS A 85 -32.44 4.10 6.85
CA LYS A 85 -33.55 3.49 6.09
C LYS A 85 -34.52 4.54 5.54
N SER A 86 -34.84 5.55 6.33
CA SER A 86 -35.72 6.66 5.89
C SER A 86 -35.07 7.50 4.80
N ASN A 87 -33.76 7.73 4.88
CA ASN A 87 -33.00 8.54 3.93
C ASN A 87 -32.91 7.89 2.53
N LEU A 88 -32.98 6.56 2.44
CA LEU A 88 -33.01 5.82 1.17
C LEU A 88 -34.33 5.97 0.42
N LEU A 89 -35.41 6.29 1.12
CA LEU A 89 -36.75 6.32 0.52
C LEU A 89 -36.95 7.55 -0.37
N PRO A 90 -37.61 7.39 -1.53
CA PRO A 90 -37.99 8.53 -2.36
C PRO A 90 -38.98 9.44 -1.61
N THR A 91 -38.91 10.72 -1.91
CA THR A 91 -39.94 11.70 -1.51
C THR A 91 -40.88 11.97 -2.69
N LYS A 92 -41.96 12.76 -2.45
CA LYS A 92 -42.91 13.08 -3.51
C LYS A 92 -42.24 13.72 -4.76
N ASP A 93 -41.18 14.49 -4.52
CA ASP A 93 -40.55 15.30 -5.55
C ASP A 93 -39.09 14.89 -5.88
N ILE A 94 -38.54 13.84 -5.19
CA ILE A 94 -37.18 13.37 -5.33
C ILE A 94 -37.16 11.85 -5.40
N PRO A 95 -36.56 11.24 -6.45
CA PRO A 95 -36.66 9.81 -6.72
C PRO A 95 -35.95 8.90 -5.72
N GLY A 96 -35.13 9.41 -4.81
CA GLY A 96 -34.31 8.60 -3.91
C GLY A 96 -33.01 8.15 -4.58
N TYR A 97 -32.33 7.18 -3.96
CA TYR A 97 -31.11 6.58 -4.49
C TYR A 97 -31.42 5.53 -5.55
N ARG A 98 -30.62 5.51 -6.65
CA ARG A 98 -30.73 4.52 -7.73
C ARG A 98 -30.31 3.15 -7.22
N ASN A 99 -31.09 2.11 -7.55
CA ASN A 99 -30.59 0.75 -7.46
C ASN A 99 -29.79 0.37 -8.74
N TYR A 100 -29.14 -0.80 -8.74
CA TYR A 100 -28.34 -1.28 -9.86
C TYR A 100 -29.12 -1.29 -11.19
N ASP A 101 -30.35 -1.85 -11.21
CA ASP A 101 -31.15 -1.96 -12.44
C ASP A 101 -31.57 -0.58 -12.97
N GLN A 102 -31.87 0.36 -12.08
CA GLN A 102 -32.20 1.75 -12.46
C GLN A 102 -30.98 2.46 -13.03
N MET A 103 -29.81 2.31 -12.40
CA MET A 103 -28.55 2.84 -12.92
C MET A 103 -28.25 2.28 -14.32
N LEU A 104 -28.27 0.96 -14.50
CA LEU A 104 -27.98 0.33 -15.78
C LEU A 104 -29.00 0.70 -16.86
N THR A 105 -30.29 0.80 -16.51
CA THR A 105 -31.33 1.28 -17.41
C THR A 105 -31.04 2.70 -17.87
N GLU A 106 -30.67 3.60 -16.98
CA GLU A 106 -30.34 5.00 -17.31
C GLU A 106 -29.05 5.09 -18.14
N LEU A 107 -28.02 4.30 -17.83
CA LEU A 107 -26.80 4.22 -18.65
C LEU A 107 -27.11 3.83 -20.10
N ASN A 108 -27.94 2.81 -20.30
CA ASN A 108 -28.36 2.39 -21.63
C ASN A 108 -29.22 3.44 -22.36
N GLN A 109 -30.08 4.16 -21.64
CA GLN A 109 -30.85 5.27 -22.20
C GLN A 109 -29.96 6.43 -22.64
N LEU A 110 -29.02 6.85 -21.78
CA LEU A 110 -28.07 7.91 -22.08
C LEU A 110 -27.17 7.53 -23.28
N GLN A 111 -26.68 6.30 -23.35
CA GLN A 111 -25.88 5.85 -24.50
C GLN A 111 -26.68 5.93 -25.82
N ASN A 112 -27.95 5.58 -25.78
CA ASN A 112 -28.82 5.74 -26.95
C ASN A 112 -29.11 7.20 -27.32
N GLU A 113 -29.20 8.07 -26.34
CA GLU A 113 -29.40 9.51 -26.52
C GLU A 113 -28.15 10.23 -27.03
N TYR A 114 -26.96 9.80 -26.51
CA TYR A 114 -25.65 10.41 -26.79
C TYR A 114 -24.64 9.39 -27.41
N PRO A 115 -24.95 8.71 -28.52
CA PRO A 115 -24.16 7.57 -29.00
C PRO A 115 -22.74 7.92 -29.45
N ASN A 116 -22.47 9.18 -29.78
CA ASN A 116 -21.11 9.65 -30.14
C ASN A 116 -20.30 10.08 -28.92
N LEU A 117 -20.97 10.55 -27.86
CA LEU A 117 -20.34 11.11 -26.67
C LEU A 117 -20.10 10.09 -25.57
N MET A 118 -20.74 8.93 -25.64
CA MET A 118 -20.75 7.95 -24.57
C MET A 118 -20.57 6.52 -25.08
N GLN A 119 -19.79 5.76 -24.38
CA GLN A 119 -19.63 4.31 -24.54
C GLN A 119 -19.70 3.63 -23.18
N VAL A 120 -20.53 2.60 -23.06
CA VAL A 120 -20.64 1.75 -21.85
C VAL A 120 -19.99 0.41 -22.14
N SER A 121 -19.15 -0.07 -21.23
CA SER A 121 -18.52 -1.38 -21.32
C SER A 121 -18.46 -2.06 -19.94
N SER A 122 -18.65 -3.37 -19.92
CA SER A 122 -18.35 -4.15 -18.72
C SER A 122 -16.84 -4.27 -18.55
N ILE A 123 -16.35 -4.08 -17.34
CA ILE A 123 -14.93 -4.28 -16.98
C ILE A 123 -14.70 -5.53 -16.13
N GLY A 124 -15.76 -6.20 -15.67
CA GLY A 124 -15.69 -7.43 -14.90
C GLY A 124 -16.98 -7.76 -14.17
N GLU A 125 -16.93 -8.77 -13.37
CA GLU A 125 -18.05 -9.32 -12.60
C GLU A 125 -17.81 -9.16 -11.11
N SER A 126 -18.90 -9.10 -10.31
CA SER A 126 -18.86 -9.18 -8.85
C SER A 126 -18.78 -10.63 -8.35
N TRP A 127 -18.49 -10.83 -7.06
CA TRP A 127 -18.60 -12.16 -6.44
C TRP A 127 -20.00 -12.76 -6.61
N GLY A 128 -21.06 -11.93 -6.47
CA GLY A 128 -22.43 -12.38 -6.63
C GLY A 128 -22.68 -12.95 -8.02
N SER A 129 -22.16 -12.34 -9.08
CA SER A 129 -22.24 -12.84 -10.46
C SER A 129 -21.52 -14.19 -10.61
N ILE A 130 -20.31 -14.30 -10.08
CA ILE A 130 -19.53 -15.54 -10.11
C ILE A 130 -20.30 -16.68 -9.43
N TYR A 131 -20.81 -16.47 -8.21
CA TYR A 131 -21.57 -17.47 -7.47
C TYR A 131 -22.92 -17.80 -8.13
N ALA A 132 -23.58 -16.82 -8.74
CA ALA A 132 -24.80 -17.05 -9.53
C ALA A 132 -24.50 -17.93 -10.75
N GLY A 133 -23.39 -17.68 -11.44
CA GLY A 133 -22.90 -18.48 -12.55
C GLY A 133 -22.54 -19.91 -12.17
N GLU A 134 -22.04 -20.15 -10.97
CA GLU A 134 -21.80 -21.47 -10.37
C GLU A 134 -23.10 -22.18 -9.95
N GLY A 135 -24.23 -21.51 -10.01
CA GLY A 135 -25.55 -22.07 -9.68
C GLY A 135 -25.87 -22.08 -8.19
N ILE A 136 -25.17 -21.30 -7.38
CA ILE A 136 -25.41 -21.20 -5.93
C ILE A 136 -26.71 -20.43 -5.70
N SER A 137 -27.71 -21.10 -5.14
CA SER A 137 -29.10 -20.62 -5.12
C SER A 137 -29.31 -19.30 -4.36
N HIS A 138 -28.53 -19.03 -3.33
CA HIS A 138 -28.62 -17.80 -2.52
C HIS A 138 -28.15 -16.57 -3.27
N TYR A 139 -27.30 -16.74 -4.30
CA TYR A 139 -26.70 -15.65 -5.07
C TYR A 139 -27.35 -15.40 -6.44
N GLN A 140 -28.40 -16.17 -6.82
CA GLN A 140 -29.05 -16.05 -8.12
C GLN A 140 -29.62 -14.66 -8.45
N ASN A 141 -29.84 -13.82 -7.43
CA ASN A 141 -30.29 -12.44 -7.60
C ASN A 141 -29.13 -11.42 -7.56
N PHE A 142 -27.86 -11.86 -7.49
CA PHE A 142 -26.67 -11.02 -7.42
C PHE A 142 -25.83 -11.12 -8.69
N ASP A 143 -26.45 -11.37 -9.81
CA ASP A 143 -25.81 -11.40 -11.14
C ASP A 143 -25.56 -9.95 -11.61
N HIS A 144 -24.40 -9.40 -11.18
CA HIS A 144 -24.04 -8.02 -11.44
C HIS A 144 -22.66 -7.91 -12.09
N GLU A 145 -22.61 -7.14 -13.19
CA GLU A 145 -21.37 -6.71 -13.82
C GLU A 145 -20.95 -5.33 -13.29
N ILE A 146 -19.66 -5.02 -13.44
CA ILE A 146 -19.08 -3.72 -13.12
C ILE A 146 -18.92 -2.95 -14.42
N TRP A 147 -19.52 -1.77 -14.50
CA TRP A 147 -19.59 -0.97 -15.72
C TRP A 147 -18.68 0.23 -15.68
N ALA A 148 -17.90 0.43 -16.74
CA ALA A 148 -17.18 1.65 -17.04
C ALA A 148 -17.84 2.41 -18.19
N VAL A 149 -17.90 3.72 -18.06
CA VAL A 149 -18.47 4.65 -19.04
C VAL A 149 -17.40 5.59 -19.53
N LYS A 150 -17.10 5.55 -20.82
CA LYS A 150 -16.28 6.57 -21.49
C LYS A 150 -17.17 7.73 -21.92
N VAL A 151 -16.71 8.96 -21.68
CA VAL A 151 -17.33 10.21 -22.18
C VAL A 151 -16.25 11.02 -22.86
N SER A 152 -16.37 11.29 -24.15
CA SER A 152 -15.54 12.21 -24.95
C SER A 152 -16.30 12.63 -26.21
N ALA A 153 -15.80 13.58 -26.97
CA ALA A 153 -16.44 14.00 -28.23
C ALA A 153 -16.58 12.86 -29.24
N ASN A 154 -15.68 11.87 -29.20
CA ASN A 154 -15.65 10.69 -30.06
C ASN A 154 -15.49 9.42 -29.21
N ALA A 155 -16.42 9.16 -28.31
CA ALA A 155 -16.28 8.10 -27.30
C ALA A 155 -16.06 6.68 -27.88
N GLN A 156 -16.38 6.46 -29.16
CA GLN A 156 -16.18 5.17 -29.85
C GLN A 156 -14.76 4.96 -30.40
N LEU A 157 -13.90 5.98 -30.32
CA LEU A 157 -12.53 5.96 -30.82
C LEU A 157 -11.55 6.08 -29.67
N ASP A 158 -10.40 5.41 -29.76
CA ASP A 158 -9.24 5.76 -28.94
C ASP A 158 -8.53 6.94 -29.61
N GLU A 159 -8.37 8.02 -28.84
CA GLU A 159 -7.77 9.26 -29.32
C GLU A 159 -6.55 9.61 -28.48
N ASP A 160 -5.67 10.44 -29.05
CA ASP A 160 -4.48 10.91 -28.38
C ASP A 160 -4.81 12.04 -27.38
N GLU A 161 -5.46 11.66 -26.29
CA GLU A 161 -5.98 12.57 -25.28
C GLU A 161 -5.65 12.10 -23.86
N PRO A 162 -5.49 13.04 -22.88
CA PRO A 162 -5.33 12.68 -21.49
C PRO A 162 -6.62 12.06 -20.93
N ALA A 163 -6.47 10.96 -20.21
CA ALA A 163 -7.58 10.25 -19.58
C ALA A 163 -7.73 10.62 -18.10
N PHE A 164 -8.98 10.76 -17.65
CA PHE A 164 -9.36 10.99 -16.26
C PHE A 164 -10.35 9.92 -15.79
N TYR A 165 -10.38 9.65 -14.47
CA TYR A 165 -11.32 8.68 -13.93
C TYR A 165 -12.12 9.20 -12.74
N PHE A 166 -13.36 8.67 -12.58
CA PHE A 166 -14.20 8.82 -11.39
C PHE A 166 -14.75 7.46 -10.99
N VAL A 167 -14.56 7.09 -9.71
CA VAL A 167 -14.99 5.78 -9.19
C VAL A 167 -15.92 6.00 -8.00
N GLY A 168 -17.10 5.37 -8.04
CA GLY A 168 -18.07 5.37 -6.96
C GLY A 168 -18.12 4.03 -6.21
N GLU A 169 -18.46 4.13 -4.95
CA GLU A 169 -18.96 3.05 -4.10
C GLU A 169 -18.06 1.81 -3.94
N HIS A 170 -16.85 2.04 -3.43
CA HIS A 170 -16.07 0.94 -2.84
C HIS A 170 -16.81 0.32 -1.64
N HIS A 171 -17.46 1.15 -0.84
CA HIS A 171 -18.19 0.74 0.35
C HIS A 171 -19.70 0.83 0.13
N ALA A 172 -20.38 -0.26 0.33
CA ALA A 172 -21.81 -0.41 0.04
C ALA A 172 -22.73 0.58 0.77
N ARG A 173 -22.38 0.99 2.01
CA ARG A 173 -23.15 1.95 2.81
C ARG A 173 -23.03 3.40 2.39
N GLU A 174 -22.38 3.65 1.24
CA GLU A 174 -22.05 4.99 0.72
C GLU A 174 -22.68 5.27 -0.66
N PRO A 175 -24.01 5.03 -0.83
CA PRO A 175 -24.66 5.08 -2.15
C PRO A 175 -24.69 6.50 -2.77
N LEU A 176 -24.37 7.56 -2.02
CA LEU A 176 -24.17 8.90 -2.58
C LEU A 176 -23.03 8.92 -3.62
N SER A 177 -22.06 8.02 -3.52
CA SER A 177 -20.94 7.92 -4.45
C SER A 177 -21.41 7.55 -5.86
N THR A 178 -22.34 6.60 -5.97
CA THR A 178 -23.00 6.24 -7.24
C THR A 178 -23.80 7.42 -7.80
N GLU A 179 -24.58 8.10 -6.96
CA GLU A 179 -25.35 9.28 -7.38
C GLU A 179 -24.45 10.39 -7.90
N THR A 180 -23.28 10.58 -7.28
CA THR A 180 -22.29 11.57 -7.68
C THR A 180 -21.67 11.27 -9.04
N CYS A 181 -21.22 10.03 -9.25
CA CYS A 181 -20.70 9.57 -10.54
C CYS A 181 -21.72 9.71 -11.65
N MET A 182 -22.97 9.30 -11.42
CA MET A 182 -24.08 9.50 -12.37
C MET A 182 -24.39 10.97 -12.63
N GLY A 183 -24.31 11.81 -11.58
CA GLY A 183 -24.51 13.27 -11.73
C GLY A 183 -23.45 13.92 -12.60
N ILE A 184 -22.17 13.56 -12.43
CA ILE A 184 -21.05 14.02 -13.27
C ILE A 184 -21.28 13.58 -14.72
N LEU A 185 -21.59 12.30 -14.95
CA LEU A 185 -21.92 11.75 -16.27
C LEU A 185 -23.01 12.57 -16.97
N ILE A 186 -24.15 12.72 -16.32
CA ILE A 186 -25.32 13.42 -16.85
C ILE A 186 -24.99 14.88 -17.14
N HIS A 187 -24.23 15.53 -16.26
CA HIS A 187 -23.80 16.91 -16.44
C HIS A 187 -22.93 17.08 -17.70
N LEU A 188 -21.94 16.22 -17.87
CA LEU A 188 -21.05 16.25 -19.05
C LEU A 188 -21.84 16.07 -20.35
N LEU A 189 -22.71 15.06 -20.41
CA LEU A 189 -23.50 14.76 -21.61
C LEU A 189 -24.47 15.89 -21.98
N LYS A 190 -25.19 16.43 -20.99
CA LYS A 190 -26.24 17.44 -21.25
C LYS A 190 -25.69 18.82 -21.58
N ASN A 191 -24.46 19.14 -21.16
CA ASN A 191 -23.88 20.46 -21.35
C ASN A 191 -22.86 20.52 -22.51
N TYR A 192 -22.53 19.38 -23.14
CA TYR A 192 -21.71 19.38 -24.34
C TYR A 192 -22.37 20.20 -25.47
N GLY A 193 -21.59 21.02 -26.15
CA GLY A 193 -22.06 21.92 -27.21
C GLY A 193 -22.79 23.19 -26.71
N THR A 194 -23.09 23.28 -25.40
CA THR A 194 -23.79 24.44 -24.80
C THR A 194 -22.94 25.17 -23.76
N ASP A 195 -22.21 24.42 -22.93
CA ASP A 195 -21.24 24.98 -21.99
C ASP A 195 -19.83 24.89 -22.60
N PRO A 196 -19.12 26.03 -22.80
CA PRO A 196 -17.78 26.01 -23.37
C PRO A 196 -16.75 25.25 -22.55
N VAL A 197 -16.92 25.16 -21.20
CA VAL A 197 -16.01 24.42 -20.32
C VAL A 197 -16.18 22.91 -20.56
N VAL A 198 -17.41 22.42 -20.51
CA VAL A 198 -17.71 21.00 -20.73
C VAL A 198 -17.32 20.59 -22.16
N THR A 199 -17.66 21.44 -23.16
CA THR A 199 -17.29 21.18 -24.55
C THR A 199 -15.77 21.07 -24.71
N GLY A 200 -15.01 22.06 -24.18
CA GLY A 200 -13.56 22.03 -24.27
C GLY A 200 -12.90 20.87 -23.50
N ILE A 201 -13.53 20.37 -22.43
CA ILE A 201 -13.07 19.16 -21.73
C ILE A 201 -13.26 17.95 -22.65
N LEU A 202 -14.45 17.71 -23.18
CA LEU A 202 -14.78 16.52 -23.94
C LEU A 202 -14.21 16.50 -25.37
N ASP A 203 -13.86 17.67 -25.92
CA ASP A 203 -13.14 17.79 -27.20
C ASP A 203 -11.64 17.47 -27.08
N THR A 204 -11.10 17.33 -25.85
CA THR A 204 -9.64 17.21 -25.63
C THR A 204 -9.31 16.31 -24.43
N SER A 205 -10.21 15.43 -24.01
CA SER A 205 -9.97 14.47 -22.93
C SER A 205 -10.94 13.30 -22.97
N GLU A 206 -10.46 12.15 -22.57
CA GLU A 206 -11.29 11.01 -22.20
C GLU A 206 -11.67 11.08 -20.71
N VAL A 207 -12.96 11.07 -20.40
CA VAL A 207 -13.45 10.97 -19.02
C VAL A 207 -14.09 9.60 -18.82
N TRP A 208 -13.54 8.82 -17.89
CA TRP A 208 -13.99 7.49 -17.58
C TRP A 208 -14.67 7.46 -16.21
N ILE A 209 -15.83 6.84 -16.14
CA ILE A 209 -16.64 6.80 -14.92
C ILE A 209 -17.01 5.35 -14.62
N VAL A 210 -16.67 4.86 -13.43
CA VAL A 210 -17.15 3.60 -12.86
C VAL A 210 -18.14 3.96 -11.75
N PRO A 211 -19.45 4.01 -12.04
CA PRO A 211 -20.41 4.57 -11.08
C PRO A 211 -20.58 3.74 -9.83
N LEU A 212 -20.40 2.42 -9.93
CA LEU A 212 -20.72 1.47 -8.88
C LEU A 212 -19.74 0.29 -8.93
N LEU A 213 -18.74 0.32 -8.04
CA LEU A 213 -17.72 -0.74 -7.96
C LEU A 213 -18.19 -1.95 -7.15
N ASN A 214 -19.04 -1.76 -6.14
CA ASN A 214 -19.54 -2.80 -5.24
C ASN A 214 -21.05 -3.03 -5.42
N PRO A 215 -21.50 -3.59 -6.56
CA PRO A 215 -22.92 -3.69 -6.87
C PRO A 215 -23.69 -4.65 -5.95
N ASP A 216 -23.03 -5.68 -5.43
CA ASP A 216 -23.63 -6.65 -4.52
C ASP A 216 -23.92 -6.02 -3.16
N GLY A 217 -22.94 -5.36 -2.58
CA GLY A 217 -23.09 -4.65 -1.33
C GLY A 217 -24.12 -3.52 -1.44
N HIS A 218 -24.09 -2.77 -2.52
CA HIS A 218 -25.09 -1.74 -2.84
C HIS A 218 -26.51 -2.30 -2.78
N LYS A 219 -26.75 -3.44 -3.39
CA LYS A 219 -28.07 -4.11 -3.37
C LYS A 219 -28.52 -4.44 -1.95
N ILE A 220 -27.61 -4.95 -1.10
CA ILE A 220 -27.91 -5.25 0.31
C ILE A 220 -28.38 -4.01 1.04
N VAL A 221 -27.68 -2.88 0.85
CA VAL A 221 -28.01 -1.60 1.49
C VAL A 221 -29.31 -1.03 0.96
N LEU A 222 -29.50 -0.96 -0.35
CA LEU A 222 -30.69 -0.37 -1.00
C LEU A 222 -31.97 -1.17 -0.70
N GLN A 223 -31.85 -2.51 -0.59
CA GLN A 223 -32.98 -3.37 -0.17
C GLN A 223 -33.25 -3.28 1.35
N GLN A 224 -32.45 -2.51 2.08
CA GLN A 224 -32.54 -2.35 3.53
C GLN A 224 -32.36 -3.67 4.32
N THR A 225 -31.72 -4.66 3.69
CA THR A 225 -31.34 -5.93 4.33
C THR A 225 -30.32 -5.65 5.44
N ASP A 226 -29.26 -4.89 5.14
CA ASP A 226 -28.35 -4.28 6.12
C ASP A 226 -27.85 -2.92 5.63
N THR A 227 -28.37 -1.83 6.17
CA THR A 227 -27.97 -0.46 5.79
C THR A 227 -26.59 -0.06 6.31
N TRP A 228 -25.95 -0.90 7.11
CA TRP A 228 -24.60 -0.70 7.62
C TRP A 228 -23.55 -1.53 6.88
N TRP A 229 -23.95 -2.33 5.89
CA TRP A 229 -23.05 -3.18 5.13
C TRP A 229 -21.99 -2.36 4.40
N ARG A 230 -20.70 -2.71 4.57
CA ARG A 230 -19.56 -1.98 4.02
C ARG A 230 -18.84 -2.77 2.92
N LYS A 231 -18.62 -4.07 3.17
CA LYS A 231 -17.76 -4.95 2.39
C LYS A 231 -18.43 -5.40 1.07
N ASN A 232 -17.71 -6.15 0.22
CA ASN A 232 -18.29 -6.85 -0.93
C ASN A 232 -19.00 -8.13 -0.48
N LEU A 233 -19.23 -9.09 -1.40
CA LEU A 233 -20.02 -10.30 -1.11
C LEU A 233 -19.20 -11.60 -1.14
N ARG A 234 -17.89 -11.54 -0.90
CA ARG A 234 -17.05 -12.75 -0.81
C ARG A 234 -17.54 -13.66 0.30
N ASP A 235 -17.72 -14.96 -0.01
CA ASP A 235 -17.95 -16.04 0.97
C ASP A 235 -16.60 -16.48 1.55
N ASN A 236 -16.26 -15.99 2.74
CA ASN A 236 -14.98 -16.27 3.39
C ASN A 236 -14.99 -17.57 4.20
N ASN A 237 -16.18 -18.10 4.55
CA ASN A 237 -16.31 -19.32 5.36
C ASN A 237 -16.70 -20.56 4.54
N GLY A 238 -17.04 -20.40 3.26
CA GLY A 238 -17.36 -21.47 2.34
C GLY A 238 -18.72 -22.14 2.58
N ASP A 239 -19.64 -21.46 3.28
CA ASP A 239 -20.96 -22.02 3.57
C ASP A 239 -22.02 -21.70 2.50
N HIS A 240 -21.67 -20.86 1.54
CA HIS A 240 -22.54 -20.41 0.44
C HIS A 240 -23.80 -19.67 0.89
N ILE A 241 -23.76 -19.10 2.06
CA ILE A 241 -24.87 -18.32 2.63
C ILE A 241 -24.31 -16.95 3.04
N PHE A 242 -24.77 -15.90 2.37
CA PHE A 242 -24.48 -14.55 2.82
C PHE A 242 -24.86 -14.41 4.29
N ASN A 243 -23.89 -14.07 5.12
CA ASN A 243 -24.05 -14.00 6.56
C ASN A 243 -25.23 -13.12 6.95
N ASN A 244 -25.94 -13.62 7.93
CA ASN A 244 -27.16 -13.02 8.44
C ASN A 244 -27.02 -11.52 8.61
N PRO A 245 -27.80 -10.73 7.86
CA PRO A 245 -27.77 -9.27 7.86
C PRO A 245 -27.96 -8.62 9.23
N SER A 246 -28.45 -9.38 10.21
CA SER A 246 -28.63 -8.89 11.58
C SER A 246 -27.33 -8.47 12.26
N TYR A 247 -26.16 -8.78 11.69
CA TYR A 247 -24.88 -8.63 12.40
C TYR A 247 -23.96 -7.57 11.83
N GLY A 248 -24.05 -7.22 10.53
CA GLY A 248 -23.18 -6.25 9.85
C GLY A 248 -21.68 -6.50 9.99
N GLN A 249 -21.34 -7.52 10.72
CA GLN A 249 -20.04 -8.11 10.93
C GLN A 249 -20.25 -9.61 10.92
N GLY A 250 -19.77 -10.24 9.91
CA GLY A 250 -19.74 -11.68 9.74
C GLY A 250 -18.44 -12.01 9.02
N PRO A 251 -18.05 -13.29 8.90
CA PRO A 251 -16.83 -13.63 8.21
C PRO A 251 -16.85 -13.23 6.72
N ASP A 252 -18.03 -12.93 6.13
CA ASP A 252 -18.13 -12.65 4.71
C ASP A 252 -17.76 -11.22 4.33
N GLY A 253 -17.33 -11.11 3.06
CA GLY A 253 -16.92 -9.87 2.42
C GLY A 253 -15.50 -9.42 2.76
N VAL A 254 -14.98 -8.59 1.89
CA VAL A 254 -13.68 -7.89 1.99
C VAL A 254 -13.93 -6.40 1.87
N ASP A 255 -13.17 -5.60 2.59
CA ASP A 255 -13.12 -4.15 2.41
C ASP A 255 -12.35 -3.83 1.13
N LEU A 256 -13.05 -3.46 0.06
CA LEU A 256 -12.43 -3.19 -1.23
C LEU A 256 -11.38 -2.07 -1.17
N ASN A 257 -11.55 -1.09 -0.25
CA ASN A 257 -10.57 -0.02 -0.06
C ASN A 257 -9.48 -0.38 0.97
N ARG A 258 -9.17 -1.66 1.12
CA ARG A 258 -8.02 -2.25 1.81
C ARG A 258 -7.35 -3.34 0.98
N ASN A 259 -7.87 -3.63 -0.22
CA ASN A 259 -7.48 -4.78 -1.04
C ASN A 259 -6.50 -4.44 -2.18
N TYR A 260 -6.10 -3.17 -2.33
CA TYR A 260 -5.09 -2.76 -3.31
C TYR A 260 -3.66 -3.08 -2.83
N SER A 261 -2.71 -3.29 -3.76
CA SER A 261 -1.38 -3.81 -3.43
C SER A 261 -0.45 -2.82 -2.73
N TRP A 262 -0.71 -1.50 -2.78
CA TRP A 262 0.20 -0.51 -2.19
C TRP A 262 0.23 -0.61 -0.66
N HIS A 263 1.35 -1.07 -0.11
CA HIS A 263 1.52 -1.36 1.32
C HIS A 263 0.38 -2.20 1.94
N TRP A 264 -0.15 -3.15 1.17
CA TRP A 264 -1.24 -4.03 1.60
C TRP A 264 -0.94 -4.70 2.94
N GLY A 265 -1.92 -4.72 3.85
CA GLY A 265 -1.80 -5.35 5.17
C GLY A 265 -0.97 -4.59 6.21
N TYR A 266 -0.49 -3.36 5.90
CA TYR A 266 0.43 -2.64 6.80
C TYR A 266 -0.28 -1.87 7.92
N ALA A 267 -1.33 -1.07 7.65
CA ALA A 267 -1.97 -0.20 8.64
C ALA A 267 -3.50 -0.16 8.48
N SER A 268 -4.23 -0.13 9.61
CA SER A 268 -5.70 -0.08 9.68
C SER A 268 -6.39 -1.10 8.76
N ALA A 269 -5.74 -2.23 8.56
CA ALA A 269 -6.20 -3.41 7.85
C ALA A 269 -5.97 -4.63 8.75
N THR A 270 -6.74 -5.70 8.58
CA THR A 270 -6.67 -6.85 9.48
C THR A 270 -6.95 -8.15 8.74
N ASP A 271 -6.31 -9.24 9.21
CA ASP A 271 -6.57 -10.62 8.81
C ASP A 271 -7.86 -11.20 9.40
N ASP A 272 -8.52 -10.50 10.33
CA ASP A 272 -9.79 -10.96 10.91
C ASP A 272 -10.94 -10.78 9.91
N GLN A 273 -11.42 -11.87 9.34
CA GLN A 273 -12.55 -11.91 8.42
C GLN A 273 -13.84 -11.28 8.99
N ASN A 274 -14.01 -11.27 10.31
CA ASN A 274 -15.15 -10.64 10.96
C ASN A 274 -15.05 -9.11 11.02
N SER A 275 -13.88 -8.54 10.79
CA SER A 275 -13.67 -7.09 10.77
C SER A 275 -14.26 -6.45 9.51
N LEU A 276 -14.72 -5.21 9.67
CA LEU A 276 -15.14 -4.37 8.55
C LEU A 276 -13.97 -3.83 7.72
N THR A 277 -12.73 -3.97 8.21
CA THR A 277 -11.49 -3.59 7.51
C THR A 277 -10.66 -4.82 7.12
N TYR A 278 -11.30 -5.99 6.97
CA TYR A 278 -10.64 -7.19 6.45
C TYR A 278 -10.18 -6.94 5.03
N HIS A 279 -8.88 -7.09 4.79
CA HIS A 279 -8.22 -6.73 3.54
C HIS A 279 -8.18 -7.84 2.47
N GLY A 280 -8.82 -9.00 2.75
CA GLY A 280 -8.75 -10.17 1.88
C GLY A 280 -7.52 -11.06 2.19
N PRO A 281 -7.44 -12.25 1.56
CA PRO A 281 -6.33 -13.18 1.76
C PRO A 281 -5.03 -12.75 1.06
N GLU A 282 -5.12 -11.89 0.06
CA GLU A 282 -4.01 -11.32 -0.69
C GLU A 282 -4.43 -10.00 -1.36
N ALA A 283 -3.47 -9.20 -1.78
CA ALA A 283 -3.74 -7.99 -2.54
C ALA A 283 -4.46 -8.34 -3.84
N PHE A 284 -5.51 -7.58 -4.17
CA PHE A 284 -6.36 -7.85 -5.33
C PHE A 284 -7.00 -9.25 -5.32
N SER A 285 -7.31 -9.78 -4.15
CA SER A 285 -8.06 -11.04 -4.05
C SER A 285 -9.50 -10.95 -4.56
N GLU A 286 -10.04 -9.75 -4.71
CA GLU A 286 -11.44 -9.51 -5.03
C GLU A 286 -11.64 -9.24 -6.53
N PRO A 287 -12.63 -9.88 -7.18
CA PRO A 287 -12.88 -9.67 -8.60
C PRO A 287 -13.19 -8.20 -8.93
N GLU A 288 -13.85 -7.48 -8.02
CA GLU A 288 -14.16 -6.06 -8.18
C GLU A 288 -12.89 -5.20 -8.24
N THR A 289 -11.90 -5.45 -7.36
CA THR A 289 -10.63 -4.72 -7.36
C THR A 289 -9.72 -5.15 -8.51
N GLN A 290 -9.76 -6.43 -8.93
CA GLN A 290 -9.06 -6.93 -10.11
C GLN A 290 -9.60 -6.25 -11.38
N ALA A 291 -10.92 -6.22 -11.55
CA ALA A 291 -11.57 -5.58 -12.69
C ALA A 291 -11.19 -4.10 -12.80
N LEU A 292 -11.26 -3.35 -11.69
CA LEU A 292 -10.87 -1.95 -11.67
C LEU A 292 -9.37 -1.76 -11.93
N ARG A 293 -8.50 -2.59 -11.34
CA ARG A 293 -7.05 -2.58 -11.58
C ARG A 293 -6.73 -2.76 -13.06
N ASP A 294 -7.24 -3.83 -13.67
CA ASP A 294 -6.94 -4.20 -15.05
C ASP A 294 -7.44 -3.13 -16.03
N PHE A 295 -8.61 -2.56 -15.73
CA PHE A 295 -9.13 -1.42 -16.46
C PHE A 295 -8.24 -0.17 -16.32
N LEU A 296 -7.87 0.24 -15.10
CA LEU A 296 -7.09 1.46 -14.88
C LEU A 296 -5.63 1.34 -15.34
N LEU A 297 -5.06 0.12 -15.39
CA LEU A 297 -3.74 -0.12 -15.95
C LEU A 297 -3.73 -0.18 -17.48
N SER A 298 -4.90 -0.32 -18.13
CA SER A 298 -5.00 -0.39 -19.60
C SER A 298 -4.71 0.96 -20.28
N LYS A 299 -4.73 2.08 -19.55
CA LYS A 299 -4.53 3.45 -20.07
C LYS A 299 -3.72 4.30 -19.10
N PRO A 300 -2.94 5.29 -19.61
CA PRO A 300 -2.17 6.20 -18.77
C PRO A 300 -3.05 7.33 -18.20
N PHE A 301 -3.87 7.03 -17.20
CA PHE A 301 -4.72 8.05 -16.56
C PHE A 301 -3.87 9.16 -15.93
N LEU A 302 -4.29 10.43 -16.11
CA LEU A 302 -3.60 11.59 -15.58
C LEU A 302 -4.00 11.88 -14.14
N ALA A 303 -5.29 11.85 -13.84
CA ALA A 303 -5.83 12.08 -12.50
C ALA A 303 -7.24 11.50 -12.35
N GLY A 304 -7.72 11.39 -11.11
CA GLY A 304 -9.10 11.01 -10.83
C GLY A 304 -9.49 11.10 -9.37
N ILE A 305 -10.76 10.78 -9.11
CA ILE A 305 -11.38 10.84 -7.78
C ILE A 305 -12.10 9.54 -7.47
N GLY A 306 -11.83 8.96 -6.30
CA GLY A 306 -12.66 7.97 -5.63
C GLY A 306 -13.65 8.68 -4.67
N TYR A 307 -14.95 8.45 -4.84
CA TYR A 307 -15.96 9.06 -4.01
C TYR A 307 -16.39 8.15 -2.85
N HIS A 308 -16.44 8.75 -1.66
CA HIS A 308 -16.81 8.10 -0.40
C HIS A 308 -17.79 8.97 0.41
N THR A 309 -18.36 8.44 1.46
CA THR A 309 -19.04 9.16 2.53
C THR A 309 -18.54 8.62 3.88
N TYR A 310 -18.29 9.48 4.87
CA TYR A 310 -18.55 10.91 4.99
C TYR A 310 -17.44 11.61 5.78
N GLY A 311 -17.39 12.94 5.71
CA GLY A 311 -16.43 13.70 6.53
C GLY A 311 -16.18 15.12 6.02
N GLU A 312 -16.53 15.41 4.77
CA GLU A 312 -16.28 16.68 4.07
C GLU A 312 -14.78 16.95 3.89
N TYR A 313 -14.07 15.94 3.32
CA TYR A 313 -12.64 16.01 3.03
C TYR A 313 -12.34 15.85 1.55
N VAL A 314 -11.22 16.46 1.12
CA VAL A 314 -10.53 16.17 -0.14
C VAL A 314 -9.15 15.63 0.23
N LEU A 315 -9.01 14.30 0.17
CA LEU A 315 -7.82 13.58 0.61
C LEU A 315 -6.93 13.26 -0.59
N TYR A 316 -5.62 13.22 -0.37
CA TYR A 316 -4.61 12.89 -1.37
C TYR A 316 -3.50 12.00 -0.77
N PRO A 317 -2.78 11.20 -1.59
CA PRO A 317 -1.70 10.33 -1.13
C PRO A 317 -0.55 11.05 -0.42
N PHE A 318 0.15 10.34 0.47
CA PHE A 318 -0.10 8.96 0.83
C PHE A 318 -0.88 8.84 2.14
N GLY A 319 -1.52 7.67 2.35
CA GLY A 319 -2.31 7.35 3.56
C GLY A 319 -1.69 6.31 4.47
N TYR A 320 -0.73 5.48 4.00
CA TYR A 320 -0.32 4.25 4.70
C TYR A 320 0.49 4.47 6.00
N VAL A 321 1.11 5.61 6.21
CA VAL A 321 1.87 5.92 7.45
C VAL A 321 1.79 7.40 7.81
N ASN A 322 1.72 7.70 9.12
CA ASN A 322 1.67 9.08 9.61
C ASN A 322 2.90 9.90 9.18
N GLY A 323 2.66 11.10 8.68
CA GLY A 323 3.71 12.07 8.34
C GLY A 323 4.45 11.79 7.03
N ILE A 324 4.07 10.75 6.28
CA ILE A 324 4.64 10.49 4.95
C ILE A 324 4.26 11.60 3.98
N ALA A 325 5.22 12.06 3.20
CA ALA A 325 5.01 13.05 2.15
C ALA A 325 5.18 12.39 0.78
N ALA A 326 4.22 12.57 -0.11
CA ALA A 326 4.38 12.21 -1.52
C ALA A 326 5.49 13.05 -2.18
N PRO A 327 6.22 12.56 -3.17
CA PRO A 327 7.29 13.31 -3.84
C PRO A 327 6.87 14.68 -4.39
N ASP A 328 5.66 14.77 -4.92
CA ASP A 328 5.06 15.99 -5.45
C ASP A 328 3.86 16.49 -4.61
N GLN A 329 3.92 16.24 -3.30
CA GLN A 329 2.84 16.59 -2.34
C GLN A 329 2.35 18.05 -2.45
N ALA A 330 3.23 18.98 -2.74
CA ALA A 330 2.84 20.39 -2.85
C ALA A 330 1.81 20.61 -3.98
N GLU A 331 1.95 19.89 -5.10
CA GLU A 331 1.02 20.01 -6.22
C GLU A 331 -0.27 19.21 -5.99
N LEU A 332 -0.16 18.03 -5.36
CA LEU A 332 -1.33 17.26 -4.89
C LEU A 332 -2.19 18.12 -3.94
N ALA A 333 -1.55 18.76 -2.96
CA ALA A 333 -2.21 19.65 -2.00
C ALA A 333 -2.84 20.86 -2.68
N SER A 334 -2.12 21.51 -3.61
CA SER A 334 -2.63 22.68 -4.35
C SER A 334 -3.90 22.36 -5.13
N LEU A 335 -3.95 21.21 -5.80
CA LEU A 335 -5.15 20.81 -6.56
C LEU A 335 -6.29 20.36 -5.63
N ALA A 336 -5.97 19.68 -4.50
CA ALA A 336 -6.96 19.36 -3.47
C ALA A 336 -7.61 20.64 -2.89
N GLU A 337 -6.81 21.70 -2.68
CA GLU A 337 -7.27 23.01 -2.22
C GLU A 337 -8.17 23.70 -3.25
N ASP A 338 -7.77 23.70 -4.53
CA ASP A 338 -8.59 24.22 -5.64
C ASP A 338 -9.97 23.51 -5.69
N ILE A 339 -10.00 22.19 -5.57
CA ILE A 339 -11.24 21.39 -5.52
C ILE A 339 -12.05 21.74 -4.27
N ALA A 340 -11.44 21.70 -3.09
CA ALA A 340 -12.10 21.88 -1.81
C ALA A 340 -12.80 23.26 -1.68
N THR A 341 -12.22 24.32 -2.28
CA THR A 341 -12.82 25.67 -2.25
C THR A 341 -14.19 25.75 -2.93
N LEU A 342 -14.49 24.82 -3.84
CA LEU A 342 -15.78 24.75 -4.56
C LEU A 342 -16.77 23.79 -3.88
N LEU A 343 -16.39 23.13 -2.79
CA LEU A 343 -17.21 22.19 -2.05
C LEU A 343 -17.69 22.80 -0.73
N PRO A 344 -18.87 23.44 -0.67
CA PRO A 344 -19.39 24.02 0.57
C PRO A 344 -19.67 22.93 1.62
N SER A 345 -19.17 23.17 2.85
CA SER A 345 -19.42 22.31 4.00
C SER A 345 -20.77 22.59 4.65
N LEU A 346 -21.48 21.55 5.06
CA LEU A 346 -22.72 21.68 5.85
C LEU A 346 -22.45 22.23 7.27
N TYR A 347 -21.20 22.20 7.72
CA TYR A 347 -20.77 22.81 8.99
C TYR A 347 -20.32 24.26 8.86
N GLY A 348 -20.38 24.82 7.64
CA GLY A 348 -19.87 26.14 7.30
C GLY A 348 -18.42 26.13 6.81
N GLY A 349 -18.11 27.00 5.86
CA GLY A 349 -16.86 27.00 5.12
C GLY A 349 -16.88 26.01 3.95
N THR A 350 -15.74 25.40 3.66
CA THR A 350 -15.56 24.43 2.57
C THR A 350 -15.01 23.10 3.11
N TYR A 351 -14.96 22.07 2.27
CA TYR A 351 -14.32 20.81 2.60
C TYR A 351 -12.87 21.03 3.01
N ALA A 352 -12.31 20.13 3.82
CA ALA A 352 -10.94 20.22 4.32
C ALA A 352 -10.00 19.41 3.41
N PRO A 353 -9.04 20.05 2.72
CA PRO A 353 -8.02 19.31 1.99
C PRO A 353 -6.95 18.77 2.95
N GLY A 354 -6.40 17.60 2.67
CA GLY A 354 -5.32 17.03 3.49
C GLY A 354 -4.79 15.70 2.97
N PRO A 355 -3.61 15.28 3.43
CA PRO A 355 -3.11 13.95 3.10
C PRO A 355 -3.99 12.87 3.78
N SER A 356 -4.14 11.72 3.12
CA SER A 356 -5.03 10.64 3.59
C SER A 356 -4.68 10.16 4.99
N TRP A 357 -3.38 10.08 5.37
CA TRP A 357 -2.96 9.78 6.74
C TRP A 357 -3.44 10.81 7.79
N GLY A 358 -3.82 12.02 7.37
CA GLY A 358 -4.29 13.07 8.29
C GLY A 358 -5.56 12.73 9.04
N LEU A 359 -6.31 11.71 8.60
CA LEU A 359 -7.40 11.11 9.37
C LEU A 359 -6.84 10.05 10.32
N TYR A 360 -6.32 9.00 9.79
CA TYR A 360 -5.55 7.91 10.43
C TYR A 360 -4.86 7.09 9.33
N PRO A 361 -3.74 6.40 9.62
CA PRO A 361 -3.07 5.61 8.60
C PRO A 361 -3.97 4.52 8.02
N VAL A 362 -3.95 4.38 6.69
CA VAL A 362 -4.72 3.39 5.93
C VAL A 362 -3.85 2.80 4.85
N SER A 363 -3.73 1.50 4.76
CA SER A 363 -2.96 0.81 3.73
C SER A 363 -3.85 -0.02 2.80
N GLY A 364 -3.34 -0.33 1.61
CA GLY A 364 -4.11 -1.02 0.59
C GLY A 364 -5.30 -0.20 0.07
N SER A 365 -5.23 1.12 0.14
CA SER A 365 -6.25 2.04 -0.37
C SER A 365 -6.11 2.30 -1.87
N PHE A 366 -7.22 2.66 -2.49
CA PHE A 366 -7.30 2.94 -3.91
C PHE A 366 -6.45 4.14 -4.34
N ASP A 367 -6.51 5.25 -3.62
CA ASP A 367 -5.78 6.47 -3.91
C ASP A 367 -4.26 6.29 -3.81
N ASP A 368 -3.78 5.63 -2.75
CA ASP A 368 -2.35 5.32 -2.58
C ASP A 368 -1.84 4.41 -3.71
N TRP A 369 -2.62 3.37 -4.05
CA TRP A 369 -2.26 2.47 -5.14
C TRP A 369 -2.21 3.17 -6.50
N MET A 370 -3.25 3.95 -6.84
CA MET A 370 -3.28 4.67 -8.12
C MET A 370 -2.12 5.64 -8.25
N TYR A 371 -1.84 6.41 -7.20
CA TYR A 371 -0.72 7.35 -7.24
C TYR A 371 0.63 6.62 -7.22
N GLY A 372 0.82 5.66 -6.33
CA GLY A 372 2.09 4.94 -6.16
C GLY A 372 2.44 4.09 -7.38
N GLU A 373 1.49 3.34 -7.92
CA GLU A 373 1.71 2.40 -9.02
C GLU A 373 1.69 3.06 -10.40
N THR A 374 0.84 4.08 -10.60
CA THR A 374 0.68 4.67 -11.94
C THR A 374 1.19 6.11 -12.06
N GLY A 375 1.49 6.77 -10.95
CA GLY A 375 1.83 8.19 -10.90
C GLY A 375 0.65 9.14 -11.21
N ALA A 376 -0.57 8.63 -11.37
CA ALA A 376 -1.75 9.46 -11.57
C ALA A 376 -2.11 10.21 -10.29
N PHE A 377 -2.51 11.47 -10.39
CA PHE A 377 -2.99 12.22 -9.23
C PHE A 377 -4.34 11.66 -8.78
N ALA A 378 -4.33 10.98 -7.64
CA ALA A 378 -5.49 10.29 -7.09
C ALA A 378 -6.03 11.03 -5.86
N TYR A 379 -7.33 11.21 -5.81
CA TYR A 379 -8.01 11.88 -4.70
C TYR A 379 -9.12 10.98 -4.16
N THR A 380 -9.31 11.04 -2.84
CA THR A 380 -10.51 10.51 -2.18
C THR A 380 -11.34 11.68 -1.66
N ILE A 381 -12.62 11.77 -2.04
CA ILE A 381 -13.53 12.77 -1.51
C ILE A 381 -14.54 12.10 -0.56
N GLU A 382 -14.47 12.47 0.71
CA GLU A 382 -15.42 12.08 1.75
C GLU A 382 -16.60 13.07 1.77
N MET A 383 -17.70 12.72 1.12
CA MET A 383 -18.82 13.62 0.87
C MET A 383 -19.80 13.71 2.05
N GLY A 384 -20.25 14.93 2.35
CA GLY A 384 -21.34 15.16 3.30
C GLY A 384 -21.02 14.76 4.74
N THR A 385 -22.08 14.56 5.54
CA THR A 385 -22.00 14.42 7.01
C THR A 385 -22.65 13.13 7.54
N GLN A 386 -23.08 12.26 6.65
CA GLN A 386 -23.74 10.99 6.95
C GLN A 386 -23.41 9.96 5.88
N PHE A 387 -23.42 8.66 6.22
CA PHE A 387 -23.26 7.59 5.24
C PHE A 387 -24.28 7.67 4.10
N ILE A 388 -25.54 7.87 4.47
CA ILE A 388 -26.67 8.00 3.55
C ILE A 388 -27.37 9.33 3.85
N PRO A 389 -26.98 10.44 3.18
CA PRO A 389 -27.68 11.70 3.33
C PRO A 389 -29.17 11.60 2.94
N PRO A 390 -30.05 12.42 3.55
CA PRO A 390 -31.45 12.49 3.12
C PRO A 390 -31.57 12.78 1.61
N ALA A 391 -32.47 12.06 0.94
CA ALA A 391 -32.61 12.14 -0.53
C ALA A 391 -32.75 13.57 -1.05
N HIS A 392 -33.38 14.49 -0.28
CA HIS A 392 -33.57 15.89 -0.68
C HIS A 392 -32.26 16.72 -0.73
N LEU A 393 -31.18 16.27 -0.06
CA LEU A 393 -29.85 16.90 -0.09
C LEU A 393 -28.98 16.38 -1.24
N VAL A 394 -29.27 15.20 -1.78
CA VAL A 394 -28.47 14.54 -2.81
C VAL A 394 -28.23 15.45 -4.03
N PRO A 395 -29.25 16.10 -4.64
CA PRO A 395 -29.02 16.93 -5.82
C PRO A 395 -28.06 18.10 -5.56
N GLN A 396 -28.12 18.70 -4.38
CA GLN A 396 -27.23 19.81 -4.01
C GLN A 396 -25.81 19.32 -3.80
N ILE A 397 -25.61 18.20 -3.06
CA ILE A 397 -24.28 17.65 -2.84
C ILE A 397 -23.66 17.22 -4.15
N VAL A 398 -24.41 16.53 -5.00
CA VAL A 398 -23.96 16.11 -6.34
C VAL A 398 -23.53 17.30 -7.21
N GLN A 399 -24.31 18.40 -7.21
CA GLN A 399 -23.93 19.59 -7.97
C GLN A 399 -22.58 20.17 -7.51
N HIS A 400 -22.32 20.24 -6.21
CA HIS A 400 -21.02 20.69 -5.71
C HIS A 400 -19.90 19.75 -6.15
N GLN A 401 -20.13 18.43 -6.15
CA GLN A 401 -19.12 17.48 -6.64
C GLN A 401 -18.87 17.60 -8.14
N VAL A 402 -19.87 17.93 -8.93
CA VAL A 402 -19.70 18.28 -10.36
C VAL A 402 -18.73 19.45 -10.53
N ASP A 403 -18.88 20.53 -9.72
CA ASP A 403 -17.99 21.68 -9.77
C ASP A 403 -16.54 21.29 -9.41
N GLY A 404 -16.36 20.43 -8.41
CA GLY A 404 -15.06 19.86 -8.04
C GLY A 404 -14.46 18.98 -9.15
N ALA A 405 -15.27 18.14 -9.79
CA ALA A 405 -14.85 17.28 -10.92
C ALA A 405 -14.41 18.14 -12.13
N LEU A 406 -15.16 19.18 -12.49
CA LEU A 406 -14.79 20.09 -13.57
C LEU A 406 -13.46 20.81 -13.28
N THR A 407 -13.19 21.15 -12.02
CA THR A 407 -11.91 21.74 -11.60
C THR A 407 -10.75 20.78 -11.82
N LEU A 408 -10.90 19.50 -11.45
CA LEU A 408 -9.90 18.46 -11.75
C LEU A 408 -9.65 18.36 -13.26
N LEU A 409 -10.71 18.24 -14.05
CA LEU A 409 -10.62 18.08 -15.51
C LEU A 409 -9.97 19.27 -16.21
N GLN A 410 -10.24 20.50 -15.75
CA GLN A 410 -9.62 21.72 -16.27
C GLN A 410 -8.15 21.88 -15.89
N ARG A 411 -7.66 21.14 -14.86
CA ARG A 411 -6.28 21.23 -14.38
C ARG A 411 -5.25 20.93 -15.48
N LYS A 412 -5.60 20.12 -16.48
CA LYS A 412 -4.74 19.85 -17.64
C LYS A 412 -4.31 21.10 -18.40
N ASN A 413 -5.08 22.17 -18.35
CA ASN A 413 -4.82 23.39 -19.12
C ASN A 413 -3.74 24.31 -18.49
N ARG A 414 -3.24 23.97 -17.29
CA ARG A 414 -2.22 24.76 -16.57
C ARG A 414 -1.32 23.86 -15.73
N LYS A 415 -0.07 24.32 -15.48
CA LYS A 415 0.95 23.57 -14.71
C LYS A 415 1.04 22.10 -15.18
N THR A 416 0.99 21.87 -16.47
CA THR A 416 1.01 20.57 -17.11
C THR A 416 2.14 20.51 -18.10
N LEU A 417 2.98 19.51 -18.00
CA LEU A 417 3.95 19.12 -19.02
C LEU A 417 3.30 18.05 -19.89
N CYS A 418 3.32 18.23 -21.21
CA CYS A 418 2.83 17.24 -22.18
C CYS A 418 3.64 17.30 -23.47
N GLY A 419 3.46 16.33 -24.33
CA GLY A 419 4.11 16.23 -25.64
C GLY A 419 4.14 14.81 -26.15
N HIS A 420 4.90 14.57 -27.21
CA HIS A 420 5.06 13.26 -27.86
C HIS A 420 6.53 12.85 -27.85
N ILE A 421 6.75 11.56 -27.76
CA ILE A 421 8.09 10.95 -27.87
C ILE A 421 8.09 10.04 -29.08
N THR A 422 9.00 10.31 -30.04
CA THR A 422 9.08 9.59 -31.31
C THR A 422 10.50 9.16 -31.62
N ASP A 423 10.64 8.15 -32.47
CA ASP A 423 11.90 7.75 -33.08
C ASP A 423 12.38 8.85 -34.05
N ALA A 424 13.58 9.37 -33.87
CA ALA A 424 14.14 10.45 -34.70
C ALA A 424 14.37 10.03 -36.17
N THR A 425 14.39 8.73 -36.48
CA THR A 425 14.64 8.20 -37.84
C THR A 425 13.35 7.88 -38.56
N THR A 426 12.38 7.27 -37.87
CA THR A 426 11.13 6.78 -38.48
C THR A 426 9.93 7.69 -38.22
N GLY A 427 9.97 8.48 -37.14
CA GLY A 427 8.82 9.28 -36.67
C GLY A 427 7.77 8.44 -35.91
N GLU A 428 7.97 7.14 -35.73
CA GLU A 428 7.05 6.28 -35.01
C GLU A 428 6.99 6.62 -33.51
N PRO A 429 5.84 6.46 -32.84
CA PRO A 429 5.72 6.71 -31.41
C PRO A 429 6.57 5.74 -30.58
N LEU A 430 7.09 6.23 -29.46
CA LEU A 430 7.89 5.44 -28.52
C LEU A 430 7.23 5.39 -27.15
N SER A 431 7.21 4.21 -26.54
CA SER A 431 6.92 4.04 -25.11
C SER A 431 8.19 4.31 -24.32
N ALA A 432 8.43 5.55 -23.96
CA ALA A 432 9.61 6.02 -23.25
C ALA A 432 9.26 6.41 -21.81
N LEU A 433 10.13 6.06 -20.88
CA LEU A 433 10.02 6.49 -19.48
C LEU A 433 10.33 7.99 -19.39
N VAL A 434 9.49 8.73 -18.66
CA VAL A 434 9.66 10.15 -18.41
C VAL A 434 9.91 10.35 -16.92
N LEU A 435 11.15 10.70 -16.55
CA LEU A 435 11.55 10.92 -15.16
C LEU A 435 11.66 12.41 -14.85
N ILE A 436 11.04 12.82 -13.77
CA ILE A 436 11.07 14.20 -13.29
C ILE A 436 12.06 14.31 -12.13
N GLY A 437 13.19 14.99 -12.35
CA GLY A 437 14.19 15.22 -11.31
C GLY A 437 13.61 16.00 -10.13
N GLY A 438 13.94 15.59 -8.91
CA GLY A 438 13.39 16.12 -7.66
C GLY A 438 12.02 15.54 -7.28
N ILE A 439 11.43 14.68 -8.12
CA ILE A 439 10.17 13.97 -7.85
C ILE A 439 10.40 12.46 -7.92
N ASP A 440 10.82 11.95 -9.07
CA ASP A 440 10.95 10.50 -9.29
C ASP A 440 12.27 9.90 -8.75
N ASP A 441 13.16 10.73 -8.22
CA ASP A 441 14.44 10.37 -7.58
C ASP A 441 14.39 10.50 -6.03
N GLN A 442 13.20 10.63 -5.44
CA GLN A 442 13.04 10.78 -4.00
C GLN A 442 12.99 9.42 -3.27
N PRO A 443 13.38 9.37 -1.97
CA PRO A 443 13.29 8.15 -1.16
C PRO A 443 11.87 7.60 -1.02
N VAL A 444 10.87 8.49 -0.94
CA VAL A 444 9.46 8.12 -1.01
C VAL A 444 9.09 7.94 -2.46
N TYR A 445 8.87 6.71 -2.84
CA TYR A 445 8.74 6.30 -4.24
C TYR A 445 7.31 6.42 -4.74
N ARG A 446 7.15 6.83 -5.99
CA ARG A 446 6.02 6.50 -6.87
C ARG A 446 6.58 5.94 -8.16
N LYS A 447 5.85 5.08 -8.84
CA LYS A 447 6.32 4.50 -10.10
C LYS A 447 6.37 5.60 -11.19
N PRO A 448 7.49 5.81 -11.85
CA PRO A 448 7.56 6.75 -12.95
C PRO A 448 6.68 6.30 -14.12
N ARG A 449 6.18 7.25 -14.90
CA ARG A 449 5.27 6.99 -16.00
C ARG A 449 6.00 6.90 -17.32
N SER A 450 5.50 6.06 -18.22
CA SER A 450 5.92 6.01 -19.61
C SER A 450 4.94 6.77 -20.51
N SER A 451 5.44 7.21 -21.68
CA SER A 451 4.56 7.71 -22.74
C SER A 451 3.65 6.60 -23.27
N ASN A 452 2.51 6.99 -23.82
CA ASN A 452 1.56 6.08 -24.44
C ASN A 452 2.22 5.30 -25.60
N PRO A 453 2.17 3.98 -25.62
CA PRO A 453 2.84 3.18 -26.66
C PRO A 453 2.26 3.37 -28.06
N GLU A 454 0.98 3.75 -28.20
CA GLU A 454 0.30 3.94 -29.47
C GLU A 454 0.54 5.33 -30.07
N PHE A 455 0.52 6.37 -29.22
CA PHE A 455 0.62 7.76 -29.65
C PHE A 455 1.97 8.41 -29.32
N GLY A 456 2.74 7.85 -28.39
CA GLY A 456 3.96 8.44 -27.84
C GLY A 456 3.67 9.61 -26.88
N SER A 457 2.43 9.93 -26.64
CA SER A 457 2.03 11.06 -25.80
C SER A 457 2.29 10.84 -24.32
N TYR A 458 2.57 11.93 -23.60
CA TYR A 458 2.78 11.93 -22.16
C TYR A 458 2.20 13.20 -21.52
N TYR A 459 1.71 13.05 -20.28
CA TYR A 459 1.08 14.13 -19.51
C TYR A 459 1.48 14.03 -18.03
N TYR A 460 1.92 15.17 -17.46
CA TYR A 460 2.32 15.28 -16.06
C TYR A 460 1.78 16.57 -15.44
N PHE A 461 1.13 16.48 -14.28
CA PHE A 461 0.92 17.65 -13.44
C PHE A 461 2.20 17.92 -12.65
N LEU A 462 2.70 19.15 -12.73
CA LEU A 462 3.94 19.55 -12.08
C LEU A 462 3.79 20.93 -11.45
N PRO A 463 4.51 21.22 -10.36
CA PRO A 463 4.63 22.57 -9.83
C PRO A 463 5.16 23.53 -10.90
N ALA A 464 4.69 24.77 -10.87
CA ALA A 464 5.27 25.81 -11.72
C ALA A 464 6.76 26.04 -11.38
N GLY A 465 7.59 26.20 -12.39
CA GLY A 465 9.03 26.40 -12.21
C GLY A 465 9.89 25.56 -13.12
N HIS A 466 11.18 25.49 -12.83
CA HIS A 466 12.14 24.71 -13.61
C HIS A 466 12.22 23.27 -13.09
N HIS A 467 12.10 22.30 -14.00
CA HIS A 467 12.26 20.89 -13.75
C HIS A 467 13.23 20.29 -14.74
N THR A 468 14.11 19.41 -14.27
CA THR A 468 14.91 18.56 -15.16
C THR A 468 14.09 17.31 -15.49
N VAL A 469 13.92 17.07 -16.79
CA VAL A 469 13.14 15.92 -17.28
C VAL A 469 14.05 15.03 -18.10
N HIS A 470 14.06 13.74 -17.80
CA HIS A 470 14.82 12.72 -18.52
C HIS A 470 13.86 11.86 -19.32
N TYR A 471 14.13 11.70 -20.59
CA TYR A 471 13.37 10.88 -21.52
C TYR A 471 14.20 9.66 -21.88
N ILE A 472 13.76 8.50 -21.47
CA ILE A 472 14.52 7.25 -21.49
C ILE A 472 13.71 6.20 -22.24
N CYS A 473 14.28 5.69 -23.33
CA CYS A 473 13.71 4.56 -24.04
C CYS A 473 14.81 3.53 -24.31
N PRO A 474 14.58 2.25 -24.00
CA PRO A 474 15.52 1.19 -24.32
C PRO A 474 15.90 1.22 -25.80
N GLY A 475 17.19 1.16 -26.10
CA GLY A 475 17.70 1.22 -27.47
C GLY A 475 17.89 2.64 -28.03
N TYR A 476 17.64 3.68 -27.24
CA TYR A 476 17.76 5.07 -27.65
C TYR A 476 18.67 5.87 -26.72
N ALA A 477 19.28 6.92 -27.28
CA ALA A 477 20.06 7.86 -26.49
C ALA A 477 19.12 8.67 -25.57
N THR A 478 19.38 8.62 -24.26
CA THR A 478 18.64 9.42 -23.28
C THR A 478 18.74 10.91 -23.58
N GLN A 479 17.61 11.61 -23.54
CA GLN A 479 17.59 13.09 -23.57
C GLN A 479 17.24 13.63 -22.20
N SER A 480 17.94 14.68 -21.79
CA SER A 480 17.69 15.40 -20.53
C SER A 480 17.54 16.87 -20.82
N LEU A 481 16.41 17.46 -20.38
CA LEU A 481 16.09 18.87 -20.61
C LEU A 481 15.69 19.54 -19.32
N THR A 482 16.08 20.80 -19.14
CA THR A 482 15.52 21.65 -18.08
C THR A 482 14.41 22.51 -18.69
N LEU A 483 13.17 22.23 -18.28
CA LEU A 483 11.96 22.86 -18.80
C LEU A 483 11.36 23.78 -17.74
N TYR A 484 10.78 24.90 -18.20
CA TYR A 484 9.98 25.78 -17.33
C TYR A 484 8.50 25.42 -17.45
N ILE A 485 7.90 24.99 -16.36
CA ILE A 485 6.47 24.69 -16.29
C ILE A 485 5.69 25.98 -16.01
N SER A 486 4.82 26.35 -16.94
CA SER A 486 3.98 27.54 -16.82
C SER A 486 2.91 27.38 -15.73
N PRO A 487 2.68 28.39 -14.87
CA PRO A 487 1.59 28.36 -13.91
C PRO A 487 0.20 28.44 -14.57
N ASP A 488 0.10 29.03 -15.75
CA ASP A 488 -1.18 29.44 -16.37
C ASP A 488 -1.48 28.74 -17.70
N ALA A 489 -0.57 27.85 -18.17
CA ALA A 489 -0.71 27.19 -19.45
C ALA A 489 -0.07 25.76 -19.39
N GLN A 490 -0.36 24.96 -20.40
CA GLN A 490 0.42 23.76 -20.70
C GLN A 490 1.83 24.13 -21.18
N THR A 491 2.80 23.34 -20.81
CA THR A 491 4.15 23.32 -21.39
C THR A 491 4.23 22.12 -22.32
N ILE A 492 4.27 22.38 -23.63
CA ILE A 492 4.31 21.33 -24.65
C ILE A 492 5.77 21.12 -25.04
N GLN A 493 6.25 19.88 -24.95
CA GLN A 493 7.62 19.51 -25.32
C GLN A 493 7.61 18.19 -26.08
N ASP A 494 7.73 18.25 -27.39
CA ASP A 494 7.94 17.04 -28.20
C ASP A 494 9.41 16.62 -28.19
N ILE A 495 9.65 15.32 -28.19
CA ILE A 495 10.97 14.69 -28.09
C ILE A 495 11.15 13.71 -29.24
N SER A 496 12.29 13.81 -29.92
CA SER A 496 12.72 12.83 -30.90
C SER A 496 13.99 12.13 -30.38
N LEU A 497 13.89 10.85 -30.03
CA LEU A 497 15.01 10.08 -29.53
C LEU A 497 15.78 9.40 -30.68
N SER A 498 17.08 9.48 -30.63
CA SER A 498 17.96 8.83 -31.62
C SER A 498 18.27 7.40 -31.18
N PRO A 499 18.09 6.40 -32.05
CA PRO A 499 18.48 5.02 -31.75
C PRO A 499 19.99 4.92 -31.50
N THR A 500 20.36 4.11 -30.49
CA THR A 500 21.77 3.79 -30.20
C THR A 500 22.20 2.53 -30.93
N PRO A 501 23.47 2.42 -31.38
CA PRO A 501 23.94 1.18 -31.96
C PRO A 501 24.02 0.07 -30.90
N ALA A 502 23.62 -1.14 -31.26
CA ALA A 502 23.76 -2.30 -30.39
C ALA A 502 25.24 -2.63 -30.13
N GLN A 503 25.52 -3.15 -28.93
CA GLN A 503 26.84 -3.62 -28.49
C GLN A 503 26.68 -4.87 -27.63
N GLU A 504 27.78 -5.62 -27.43
CA GLU A 504 27.79 -6.68 -26.43
C GLU A 504 27.87 -6.08 -25.01
N LEU A 505 27.06 -6.59 -24.07
CA LEU A 505 27.14 -6.24 -22.66
C LEU A 505 27.43 -7.50 -21.84
N ASN A 506 28.45 -7.43 -21.00
CA ASN A 506 28.83 -8.47 -20.04
C ASN A 506 28.62 -7.97 -18.63
N ILE A 507 27.78 -8.66 -17.85
CA ILE A 507 27.41 -8.29 -16.48
C ILE A 507 28.00 -9.34 -15.54
N LEU A 508 28.96 -8.93 -14.69
CA LEU A 508 29.48 -9.77 -13.63
C LEU A 508 28.65 -9.59 -12.36
N VAL A 509 28.04 -10.68 -11.87
CA VAL A 509 27.34 -10.69 -10.59
C VAL A 509 28.26 -11.26 -9.51
N GLN A 510 28.39 -10.55 -8.40
CA GLN A 510 29.27 -10.93 -7.27
C GLN A 510 28.55 -10.78 -5.94
N ASN A 511 29.04 -11.47 -4.89
CA ASN A 511 28.68 -11.21 -3.51
C ASN A 511 29.54 -10.07 -2.90
N ASP A 512 29.33 -9.76 -1.61
CA ASP A 512 30.08 -8.73 -0.88
C ASP A 512 31.58 -9.08 -0.71
N PHE A 513 31.94 -10.34 -0.88
CA PHE A 513 33.33 -10.83 -0.83
C PHE A 513 34.01 -10.85 -2.21
N PHE A 514 33.34 -10.30 -3.24
CA PHE A 514 33.80 -10.27 -4.64
C PHE A 514 33.86 -11.64 -5.33
N ASP A 515 33.23 -12.67 -4.74
CA ASP A 515 33.10 -13.97 -5.38
C ASP A 515 32.01 -13.94 -6.45
N PRO A 516 32.24 -14.54 -7.63
CA PRO A 516 31.21 -14.67 -8.66
C PRO A 516 29.98 -15.41 -8.13
N LEU A 517 28.79 -14.90 -8.42
CA LEU A 517 27.52 -15.51 -8.03
C LEU A 517 26.81 -16.17 -9.22
N PRO A 518 26.88 -17.50 -9.36
CA PRO A 518 26.09 -18.24 -10.35
C PRO A 518 24.62 -18.31 -9.94
N GLY A 519 23.73 -18.38 -10.95
CA GLY A 519 22.30 -18.55 -10.71
C GLY A 519 21.57 -17.30 -10.17
N ALA A 520 22.20 -16.13 -10.20
CA ALA A 520 21.51 -14.87 -9.93
C ALA A 520 20.62 -14.50 -11.13
N MET A 521 19.39 -14.07 -10.85
CA MET A 521 18.36 -13.70 -11.83
C MET A 521 18.36 -12.19 -12.02
N LEU A 522 18.54 -11.74 -13.24
CA LEU A 522 18.51 -10.32 -13.63
C LEU A 522 17.33 -10.05 -14.54
N SER A 523 16.51 -9.09 -14.17
CA SER A 523 15.47 -8.50 -15.01
C SER A 523 15.82 -7.05 -15.34
N PHE A 524 15.54 -6.66 -16.58
CA PHE A 524 15.47 -5.26 -16.99
C PHE A 524 14.00 -4.86 -16.92
N ASP A 525 13.64 -4.06 -15.93
CA ASP A 525 12.22 -3.74 -15.64
C ASP A 525 11.55 -2.94 -16.79
N ASP A 526 12.37 -2.31 -17.64
CA ASP A 526 11.94 -1.52 -18.79
C ASP A 526 11.93 -2.32 -20.11
N LEU A 527 12.38 -3.59 -20.10
CA LEU A 527 12.44 -4.45 -21.27
C LEU A 527 11.57 -5.69 -21.08
N LEU A 528 10.70 -5.97 -22.05
CA LEU A 528 9.94 -7.21 -22.12
C LEU A 528 10.83 -8.36 -22.64
N LEU A 529 11.81 -8.79 -21.85
CA LEU A 529 12.72 -9.89 -22.22
C LEU A 529 12.08 -11.29 -22.06
N GLY A 530 10.86 -11.39 -21.62
CA GLY A 530 10.13 -12.64 -21.37
C GLY A 530 10.54 -13.33 -20.08
N GLU A 531 11.75 -13.85 -20.00
CA GLU A 531 12.29 -14.53 -18.80
C GLU A 531 13.50 -13.79 -18.25
N PRO A 532 13.71 -13.79 -16.92
CA PRO A 532 14.91 -13.23 -16.31
C PRO A 532 16.19 -13.86 -16.86
N LEU A 533 17.22 -13.07 -17.07
CA LEU A 533 18.54 -13.55 -17.43
C LEU A 533 19.22 -14.17 -16.21
N VAL A 534 19.91 -15.29 -16.37
CA VAL A 534 20.53 -16.02 -15.27
C VAL A 534 22.04 -16.02 -15.40
N SER A 535 22.77 -15.68 -14.33
CA SER A 535 24.23 -15.71 -14.33
C SER A 535 24.79 -17.14 -14.43
N GLY A 536 25.80 -17.31 -15.27
CA GLY A 536 26.51 -18.56 -15.49
C GLY A 536 27.34 -19.00 -14.28
N PRO A 537 28.03 -20.16 -14.38
CA PRO A 537 28.90 -20.69 -13.31
C PRO A 537 30.05 -19.74 -12.93
N ASP A 538 30.43 -18.84 -13.82
CA ASP A 538 31.46 -17.81 -13.66
C ASP A 538 30.87 -16.46 -13.15
N GLY A 539 29.58 -16.42 -12.86
CA GLY A 539 28.86 -15.20 -12.43
C GLY A 539 28.52 -14.24 -13.55
N TYR A 540 28.80 -14.56 -14.82
CA TYR A 540 28.53 -13.65 -15.94
C TYR A 540 27.14 -13.87 -16.56
N ILE A 541 26.57 -12.75 -17.00
CA ILE A 541 25.43 -12.66 -17.92
C ILE A 541 25.93 -11.90 -19.16
N SER A 542 25.75 -12.46 -20.35
CA SER A 542 26.15 -11.82 -21.61
C SER A 542 24.94 -11.56 -22.49
N ILE A 543 24.84 -10.33 -23.02
CA ILE A 543 23.76 -9.88 -23.91
C ILE A 543 24.43 -9.41 -25.21
N ALA A 544 24.18 -10.10 -26.33
CA ALA A 544 24.86 -9.84 -27.59
C ALA A 544 24.43 -8.51 -28.25
N ASP A 545 23.13 -8.22 -28.22
CA ASP A 545 22.55 -7.05 -28.90
C ASP A 545 21.95 -6.09 -27.84
N PHE A 546 22.82 -5.58 -26.98
CA PHE A 546 22.43 -4.61 -25.97
C PHE A 546 22.54 -3.18 -26.52
N HIS A 547 21.47 -2.38 -26.31
CA HIS A 547 21.50 -0.97 -26.68
C HIS A 547 21.86 -0.11 -25.46
N PRO A 548 22.92 0.72 -25.51
CA PRO A 548 23.27 1.62 -24.41
C PRO A 548 22.12 2.53 -23.99
N GLY A 549 22.00 2.78 -22.69
CA GLY A 549 20.95 3.64 -22.14
C GLY A 549 20.79 3.49 -20.61
N VAL A 550 19.81 4.19 -20.07
CA VAL A 550 19.45 4.08 -18.65
C VAL A 550 18.39 3.01 -18.48
N TYR A 551 18.65 2.09 -17.59
CA TYR A 551 17.77 0.94 -17.31
C TYR A 551 17.49 0.78 -15.82
N ARG A 552 16.26 0.39 -15.48
CA ARG A 552 15.95 -0.14 -14.16
C ARG A 552 16.21 -1.64 -14.15
N LEU A 553 16.97 -2.06 -13.14
CA LEU A 553 17.43 -3.43 -12.99
C LEU A 553 16.91 -4.00 -11.68
N THR A 554 16.37 -5.19 -11.75
CA THR A 554 16.08 -6.01 -10.57
C THR A 554 16.96 -7.24 -10.62
N LEU A 555 17.88 -7.38 -9.64
CA LEU A 555 18.76 -8.53 -9.50
C LEU A 555 18.42 -9.27 -8.21
N SER A 556 18.13 -10.56 -8.31
CA SER A 556 17.75 -11.39 -7.17
C SER A 556 18.44 -12.75 -7.18
N LYS A 557 18.62 -13.31 -5.98
CA LYS A 557 19.07 -14.68 -5.78
C LYS A 557 18.60 -15.15 -4.40
N PRO A 558 18.07 -16.40 -4.26
CA PRO A 558 17.72 -16.94 -2.94
C PRO A 558 18.88 -16.83 -1.95
N GLY A 559 18.59 -16.32 -0.72
CA GLY A 559 19.59 -16.07 0.32
C GLY A 559 20.33 -14.73 0.21
N TYR A 560 19.92 -13.86 -0.71
CA TYR A 560 20.48 -12.52 -0.91
C TYR A 560 19.38 -11.47 -0.93
N GLU A 561 19.73 -10.24 -0.54
CA GLU A 561 18.84 -9.09 -0.68
C GLU A 561 18.61 -8.79 -2.17
N THR A 562 17.37 -8.54 -2.55
CA THR A 562 17.05 -8.15 -3.92
C THR A 562 17.56 -6.74 -4.20
N LEU A 563 18.44 -6.59 -5.19
CA LEU A 563 18.94 -5.30 -5.64
C LEU A 563 18.00 -4.72 -6.70
N LYS A 564 17.44 -3.54 -6.44
CA LYS A 564 16.69 -2.73 -7.43
C LYS A 564 17.44 -1.41 -7.64
N ILE A 565 17.95 -1.19 -8.83
CA ILE A 565 18.72 0.03 -9.17
C ILE A 565 18.34 0.57 -10.53
N GLN A 566 18.46 1.89 -10.69
CA GLN A 566 18.50 2.54 -12.00
C GLN A 566 19.96 2.83 -12.35
N ARG A 567 20.39 2.43 -13.55
CA ARG A 567 21.78 2.57 -13.97
C ARG A 567 21.88 2.98 -15.44
N ASP A 568 22.75 3.96 -15.72
CA ASP A 568 23.19 4.29 -17.07
C ASP A 568 24.27 3.28 -17.51
N ILE A 569 23.98 2.52 -18.57
CA ILE A 569 24.85 1.47 -19.09
C ILE A 569 25.31 1.87 -20.48
N ASN A 570 26.43 2.58 -20.53
CA ASN A 570 27.11 3.04 -21.76
C ASN A 570 28.42 2.29 -22.05
N CYS A 571 28.67 1.18 -21.35
CA CYS A 571 29.90 0.38 -21.43
C CYS A 571 29.57 -1.09 -21.71
N THR A 572 30.57 -1.83 -22.18
CA THR A 572 30.44 -3.26 -22.54
C THR A 572 30.56 -4.20 -21.35
N THR A 573 30.89 -3.69 -20.16
CA THR A 573 31.02 -4.52 -18.95
C THR A 573 30.60 -3.73 -17.73
N ILE A 574 29.74 -4.34 -16.90
CA ILE A 574 29.35 -3.81 -15.58
C ILE A 574 29.47 -4.89 -14.51
N THR A 575 29.58 -4.47 -13.26
CA THR A 575 29.53 -5.36 -12.10
C THR A 575 28.34 -4.98 -11.22
N LEU A 576 27.56 -5.98 -10.83
CA LEU A 576 26.47 -5.88 -9.85
C LEU A 576 26.78 -6.73 -8.63
N ARG A 577 26.40 -6.27 -7.44
CA ARG A 577 26.64 -7.00 -6.19
C ARG A 577 25.35 -7.27 -5.47
N LEU A 578 25.25 -8.45 -4.87
CA LEU A 578 24.18 -8.84 -3.96
C LEU A 578 24.74 -9.02 -2.56
N THR A 579 24.04 -8.45 -1.58
CA THR A 579 24.31 -8.61 -0.15
C THR A 579 23.61 -9.86 0.36
N GLU A 580 24.32 -10.67 1.13
CA GLU A 580 23.76 -11.90 1.73
C GLU A 580 22.69 -11.56 2.77
N GLN A 581 21.50 -12.18 2.68
CA GLN A 581 20.39 -11.93 3.60
C GLN A 581 20.43 -12.93 4.75
N PRO A 582 20.40 -12.47 6.02
CA PRO A 582 20.30 -13.38 7.15
C PRO A 582 18.90 -13.99 7.23
N VAL A 583 18.82 -15.32 7.46
CA VAL A 583 17.56 -16.02 7.73
C VAL A 583 17.05 -15.82 9.15
N MET A 584 17.93 -15.35 10.03
CA MET A 584 17.61 -14.93 11.40
C MET A 584 18.45 -13.71 11.75
N SER A 585 17.80 -12.68 12.27
CA SER A 585 18.43 -11.49 12.81
C SER A 585 17.85 -11.19 14.19
N GLU A 586 18.70 -10.92 15.17
CA GLU A 586 18.32 -10.56 16.53
C GLU A 586 19.14 -9.36 17.00
N ASP A 587 18.48 -8.24 17.18
CA ASP A 587 19.03 -6.99 17.73
C ASP A 587 18.56 -6.74 19.17
N PHE A 588 17.73 -7.63 19.71
CA PHE A 588 17.16 -7.61 21.06
C PHE A 588 16.31 -6.37 21.41
N GLU A 589 15.95 -5.52 20.44
CA GLU A 589 15.16 -4.31 20.67
C GLU A 589 13.73 -4.62 21.10
N LEU A 590 13.14 -5.71 20.60
CA LEU A 590 11.75 -6.11 20.88
C LEU A 590 11.61 -7.10 22.05
N GLY A 591 12.71 -7.55 22.66
CA GLY A 591 12.70 -8.52 23.76
C GLY A 591 13.67 -9.67 23.56
N LEU A 592 13.48 -10.78 24.30
CA LEU A 592 14.27 -12.00 24.12
C LEU A 592 13.72 -12.93 23.02
N GLY A 593 12.53 -12.65 22.48
CA GLY A 593 11.99 -13.38 21.34
C GLY A 593 12.06 -14.90 21.50
N ASN A 594 12.79 -15.54 20.57
CA ASN A 594 12.98 -16.99 20.50
C ASN A 594 14.06 -17.55 21.45
N TRP A 595 14.45 -16.81 22.52
CA TRP A 595 15.48 -17.24 23.44
C TRP A 595 14.92 -17.67 24.79
N VAL A 596 15.44 -18.76 25.31
CA VAL A 596 15.17 -19.25 26.66
C VAL A 596 16.44 -19.20 27.49
N SER A 597 16.32 -18.75 28.73
CA SER A 597 17.48 -18.55 29.58
C SER A 597 17.37 -19.24 30.95
N THR A 598 18.53 -19.59 31.52
CA THR A 598 18.69 -19.96 32.93
C THR A 598 19.52 -18.90 33.62
N GLY A 599 19.26 -18.66 34.90
CA GLY A 599 19.99 -17.63 35.66
C GLY A 599 19.49 -16.21 35.35
N THR A 600 20.41 -15.28 35.12
CA THR A 600 20.14 -13.83 35.04
C THR A 600 20.12 -13.27 33.63
N TRP A 601 20.31 -14.11 32.61
CA TRP A 601 20.31 -13.64 31.21
C TRP A 601 19.02 -12.88 30.85
N ASN A 602 19.19 -11.67 30.35
CA ASN A 602 18.12 -10.78 29.89
C ASN A 602 18.69 -9.72 28.96
N ARG A 603 17.84 -8.90 28.40
CA ARG A 603 18.28 -7.71 27.68
C ARG A 603 18.63 -6.56 28.64
N THR A 604 19.50 -5.66 28.19
CA THR A 604 19.87 -4.46 28.91
C THR A 604 20.00 -3.27 27.95
N ASN A 605 19.77 -2.08 28.46
CA ASN A 605 20.07 -0.80 27.81
C ASN A 605 21.25 -0.06 28.42
N ALA A 606 22.04 -0.74 29.25
CA ALA A 606 23.26 -0.16 29.82
C ALA A 606 24.39 -0.07 28.78
N GLU A 607 24.39 -0.94 27.82
CA GLU A 607 25.33 -1.06 26.69
C GLU A 607 24.59 -1.61 25.48
N SER A 608 24.90 -1.18 24.27
CA SER A 608 24.45 -1.75 22.99
C SER A 608 25.53 -1.51 21.94
N TYR A 609 25.58 -2.36 20.91
CA TYR A 609 26.37 -2.11 19.72
C TYR A 609 25.57 -1.28 18.71
N SER A 610 24.30 -1.65 18.51
CA SER A 610 23.33 -0.90 17.72
C SER A 610 22.04 -0.70 18.54
N GLY A 611 21.17 0.21 18.16
CA GLY A 611 19.90 0.47 18.83
C GLY A 611 20.05 0.89 20.31
N GLU A 612 19.09 0.47 21.15
CA GLU A 612 19.05 0.79 22.58
C GLU A 612 19.34 -0.42 23.49
N TYR A 613 19.18 -1.65 23.00
CA TYR A 613 19.25 -2.86 23.83
C TYR A 613 20.21 -3.89 23.26
N CYS A 614 20.79 -4.71 24.11
CA CYS A 614 21.51 -5.93 23.76
C CYS A 614 21.23 -7.07 24.77
N LEU A 615 21.63 -8.30 24.45
CA LEU A 615 21.57 -9.44 25.34
C LEU A 615 22.77 -9.42 26.33
N THR A 616 22.52 -9.65 27.62
CA THR A 616 23.56 -9.79 28.65
C THR A 616 23.23 -10.90 29.66
N ASP A 617 24.25 -11.48 30.23
CA ASP A 617 24.13 -12.38 31.41
C ASP A 617 23.90 -11.60 32.73
N SER A 618 24.21 -10.32 32.75
CA SER A 618 24.34 -9.48 33.97
C SER A 618 23.54 -8.17 33.87
N PRO A 619 22.20 -8.20 33.64
CA PRO A 619 21.39 -7.00 33.39
C PRO A 619 21.32 -6.02 34.57
N ASN A 620 21.68 -6.46 35.79
CA ASN A 620 21.61 -5.69 37.04
C ASN A 620 22.95 -5.37 37.65
N GLY A 621 24.05 -5.52 36.91
CA GLY A 621 25.42 -5.30 37.39
C GLY A 621 26.32 -6.52 37.18
N ASN A 622 27.27 -6.77 38.11
CA ASN A 622 28.23 -7.86 37.95
C ASN A 622 27.57 -9.24 38.09
N TYR A 623 28.06 -10.22 37.32
CA TYR A 623 27.63 -11.62 37.45
C TYR A 623 28.03 -12.22 38.82
N ALA A 624 27.35 -13.31 39.22
CA ALA A 624 27.65 -14.01 40.46
C ALA A 624 28.75 -15.07 40.24
N ASN A 625 29.48 -15.39 41.36
CA ASN A 625 30.46 -16.45 41.36
C ASN A 625 29.79 -17.86 41.35
N ASN A 626 30.49 -18.87 40.84
CA ASN A 626 30.05 -20.26 40.77
C ASN A 626 28.76 -20.49 40.03
N ILE A 627 28.52 -19.69 38.99
CA ILE A 627 27.35 -19.89 38.08
C ILE A 627 27.74 -20.70 36.86
N ASN A 628 26.73 -21.36 36.31
CA ASN A 628 26.76 -22.01 35.01
C ASN A 628 25.38 -21.68 34.35
N SER A 629 25.27 -20.53 33.76
CA SER A 629 24.02 -20.00 33.21
C SER A 629 24.02 -20.06 31.68
N ILE A 630 22.88 -20.24 31.10
CA ILE A 630 22.70 -20.51 29.66
C ILE A 630 21.63 -19.58 29.10
N CYS A 631 21.88 -19.05 27.90
CA CYS A 631 20.87 -18.46 27.03
C CYS A 631 20.90 -19.23 25.70
N ALA A 632 19.78 -19.85 25.31
CA ALA A 632 19.69 -20.77 24.18
C ALA A 632 18.49 -20.44 23.29
N LEU A 633 18.57 -20.78 22.02
CA LEU A 633 17.40 -20.78 21.15
C LEU A 633 16.30 -21.71 21.70
N ALA A 634 15.08 -21.21 21.72
CA ALA A 634 13.90 -21.96 22.19
C ALA A 634 13.54 -23.12 21.26
N SER A 635 13.79 -22.96 19.96
CA SER A 635 13.54 -23.95 18.93
C SER A 635 14.76 -24.12 18.03
N PRO A 636 15.06 -25.34 17.56
CA PRO A 636 16.17 -25.55 16.63
C PRO A 636 15.88 -24.96 15.26
N ILE A 637 16.94 -24.66 14.53
CA ILE A 637 16.87 -24.15 13.16
C ILE A 637 17.16 -25.32 12.19
N PRO A 638 16.29 -25.60 11.21
CA PRO A 638 16.52 -26.66 10.24
C PRO A 638 17.61 -26.27 9.25
N LEU A 639 18.66 -27.09 9.13
CA LEU A 639 19.73 -26.95 8.15
C LEU A 639 19.65 -28.01 7.04
N GLN A 640 18.46 -28.60 6.79
CA GLN A 640 18.21 -29.47 5.67
C GLN A 640 18.19 -28.63 4.37
N ASN A 641 18.80 -29.17 3.29
CA ASN A 641 18.91 -28.49 1.98
C ASN A 641 19.69 -27.18 2.00
N VAL A 642 20.59 -27.00 2.96
CA VAL A 642 21.51 -25.86 3.06
C VAL A 642 22.87 -26.27 2.55
N GLN A 643 23.56 -25.42 1.80
CA GLN A 643 24.92 -25.65 1.32
C GLN A 643 25.97 -24.98 2.20
N ASN A 644 25.66 -23.81 2.74
CA ASN A 644 26.51 -23.07 3.64
C ASN A 644 25.70 -22.49 4.79
N ALA A 645 26.28 -22.48 5.98
CA ALA A 645 25.70 -21.87 7.17
C ALA A 645 26.78 -21.10 7.94
N ASN A 646 26.49 -19.84 8.27
CA ASN A 646 27.39 -18.97 9.01
C ASN A 646 26.62 -18.19 10.08
N LEU A 647 27.13 -18.15 11.30
CA LEU A 647 26.59 -17.38 12.41
C LEU A 647 27.53 -16.23 12.73
N GLN A 648 26.95 -15.03 12.83
CA GLN A 648 27.68 -13.80 13.21
C GLN A 648 26.98 -13.09 14.34
N PHE A 649 27.74 -12.42 15.22
CA PHE A 649 27.21 -11.51 16.24
C PHE A 649 28.31 -10.59 16.76
N GLN A 650 27.93 -9.44 17.31
CA GLN A 650 28.82 -8.55 18.03
C GLN A 650 28.94 -9.01 19.47
N LEU A 651 30.17 -9.03 20.00
CA LEU A 651 30.47 -9.43 21.37
C LEU A 651 31.36 -8.39 22.07
N LYS A 652 30.86 -7.85 23.16
CA LYS A 652 31.66 -7.12 24.16
C LYS A 652 31.73 -7.94 25.44
N ARG A 653 32.87 -7.97 26.12
CA ARG A 653 33.02 -8.77 27.32
C ARG A 653 33.88 -8.09 28.37
N SER A 654 33.53 -8.34 29.62
CA SER A 654 34.30 -7.99 30.80
C SER A 654 34.19 -9.16 31.78
N LEU A 655 35.11 -10.12 31.66
CA LEU A 655 35.17 -11.32 32.47
C LEU A 655 36.42 -11.27 33.36
N ALA A 656 36.30 -11.74 34.60
CA ALA A 656 37.44 -11.85 35.49
C ALA A 656 38.47 -12.84 34.91
N LEU A 657 39.73 -12.48 34.99
CA LEU A 657 40.83 -13.36 34.60
C LEU A 657 40.88 -14.53 35.61
N ASP A 658 41.20 -15.66 35.44
CA ASP A 658 41.30 -16.82 36.35
C ASP A 658 40.15 -17.84 36.25
N GLY A 659 39.51 -17.97 35.08
CA GLY A 659 38.63 -19.11 34.80
C GLY A 659 37.13 -18.78 34.68
N ASP A 660 36.78 -17.49 34.61
CA ASP A 660 35.45 -17.08 34.18
C ASP A 660 35.42 -16.98 32.67
N ASN A 661 34.45 -17.63 32.04
CA ASN A 661 34.43 -17.71 30.59
C ASN A 661 33.01 -17.73 29.98
N LEU A 662 32.90 -17.11 28.82
CA LEU A 662 31.79 -17.29 27.91
C LEU A 662 32.11 -18.43 26.91
N ILE A 663 31.20 -19.37 26.78
CA ILE A 663 31.29 -20.48 25.85
C ILE A 663 30.14 -20.35 24.86
N VAL A 664 30.45 -20.34 23.56
CA VAL A 664 29.48 -20.37 22.45
C VAL A 664 29.42 -21.80 21.96
N GLU A 665 28.25 -22.39 21.94
CA GLU A 665 28.07 -23.82 21.66
C GLU A 665 26.94 -24.08 20.66
N ALA A 666 27.14 -25.09 19.80
CA ALA A 666 26.13 -25.62 18.87
C ALA A 666 25.99 -27.14 19.02
N SER A 667 24.81 -27.65 18.66
CA SER A 667 24.48 -29.05 18.76
C SER A 667 23.50 -29.49 17.67
N THR A 668 23.49 -30.76 17.30
CA THR A 668 22.48 -31.37 16.42
C THR A 668 21.38 -32.11 17.18
N ASP A 669 21.51 -32.30 18.49
CA ASP A 669 20.60 -33.12 19.29
C ASP A 669 20.27 -32.52 20.66
N SER A 670 20.67 -31.29 20.94
CA SER A 670 20.54 -30.57 22.23
C SER A 670 21.22 -31.22 23.44
N SER A 671 21.92 -32.32 23.25
CA SER A 671 22.57 -33.13 24.31
C SER A 671 24.09 -33.08 24.18
N ASN A 672 24.61 -33.27 22.99
CA ASN A 672 26.02 -33.23 22.67
C ASN A 672 26.40 -31.86 22.06
N TRP A 673 27.18 -31.07 22.79
CA TRP A 673 27.51 -29.72 22.43
C TRP A 673 28.93 -29.59 21.91
N THR A 674 29.08 -28.95 20.74
CA THR A 674 30.35 -28.56 20.14
C THR A 674 30.64 -27.12 20.50
N ILE A 675 31.83 -26.88 21.03
CA ILE A 675 32.28 -25.50 21.33
C ILE A 675 32.68 -24.82 20.02
N LEU A 676 32.02 -23.71 19.70
CA LEU A 676 32.34 -22.82 18.59
C LEU A 676 33.33 -21.72 19.02
N GLY A 677 33.12 -21.15 20.21
CA GLY A 677 33.93 -20.10 20.77
C GLY A 677 34.13 -20.20 22.26
N PHE A 678 35.32 -19.81 22.76
CA PHE A 678 35.67 -19.76 24.16
C PHE A 678 36.35 -18.43 24.46
N PHE A 679 35.82 -17.66 25.43
CA PHE A 679 36.26 -16.31 25.70
C PHE A 679 36.50 -16.06 27.15
N GLU A 680 37.64 -15.41 27.46
CA GLU A 680 38.07 -14.98 28.81
C GLU A 680 38.46 -13.50 28.75
N GLY A 681 38.53 -12.85 29.93
CA GLY A 681 38.99 -11.48 30.08
C GLY A 681 38.10 -10.45 29.40
N SER A 682 38.65 -9.26 29.13
CA SER A 682 37.90 -8.11 28.63
C SER A 682 38.26 -7.76 27.19
N ALA A 683 37.26 -7.40 26.42
CA ALA A 683 37.38 -6.83 25.09
C ALA A 683 36.18 -5.93 24.78
N ASP A 684 36.44 -4.88 24.03
CA ASP A 684 35.37 -4.05 23.47
C ASP A 684 34.67 -4.79 22.31
N TRP A 685 33.62 -4.21 21.75
CA TRP A 685 32.82 -4.79 20.70
C TRP A 685 33.68 -5.36 19.57
N THR A 686 33.48 -6.65 19.29
CA THR A 686 34.18 -7.38 18.23
C THR A 686 33.21 -8.32 17.51
N LEU A 687 33.25 -8.30 16.18
CA LEU A 687 32.47 -9.25 15.36
C LEU A 687 33.02 -10.67 15.57
N GLN A 688 32.12 -11.58 15.91
CA GLN A 688 32.37 -13.03 15.95
C GLN A 688 31.72 -13.68 14.73
N SER A 689 32.40 -14.62 14.08
CA SER A 689 31.90 -15.33 12.90
C SER A 689 32.27 -16.81 12.98
N TYR A 690 31.24 -17.67 12.80
CA TYR A 690 31.40 -19.13 12.93
C TYR A 690 30.84 -19.85 11.72
N ASN A 691 31.67 -20.65 11.06
CA ASN A 691 31.22 -21.56 10.01
C ASN A 691 30.49 -22.75 10.68
N LEU A 692 29.23 -22.98 10.27
CA LEU A 692 28.36 -24.03 10.78
C LEU A 692 28.15 -25.18 9.79
N ASN A 693 28.96 -25.31 8.74
CA ASN A 693 28.78 -26.30 7.68
C ASN A 693 28.83 -27.76 8.22
N SER A 694 29.50 -28.02 9.35
CA SER A 694 29.50 -29.32 10.01
C SER A 694 28.14 -29.76 10.59
N PHE A 695 27.17 -28.86 10.68
CA PHE A 695 25.81 -29.10 11.17
C PHE A 695 24.80 -29.22 10.04
N ILE A 696 25.19 -29.05 8.79
CA ILE A 696 24.32 -29.16 7.62
C ILE A 696 23.71 -30.56 7.53
N GLY A 697 22.43 -30.60 7.15
CA GLY A 697 21.63 -31.84 7.09
C GLY A 697 20.93 -32.20 8.41
N HIS A 698 21.14 -31.43 9.48
CA HIS A 698 20.59 -31.63 10.80
C HIS A 698 19.77 -30.43 11.27
N GLU A 699 19.22 -30.51 12.46
CA GLU A 699 18.67 -29.36 13.19
C GLU A 699 19.81 -28.73 13.99
N LEU A 700 19.87 -27.39 13.97
CA LEU A 700 20.85 -26.60 14.71
C LEU A 700 20.25 -26.11 16.02
N TYR A 701 20.81 -26.58 17.14
CA TYR A 701 20.63 -26.01 18.47
C TYR A 701 21.82 -25.10 18.77
N PHE A 702 21.57 -23.93 19.36
CA PHE A 702 22.59 -22.93 19.62
C PHE A 702 22.40 -22.28 21.00
N ARG A 703 23.52 -22.01 21.72
CA ARG A 703 23.47 -21.36 23.01
C ARG A 703 24.73 -20.58 23.36
N PHE A 704 24.53 -19.59 24.22
CA PHE A 704 25.57 -18.94 25.00
C PHE A 704 25.58 -19.50 26.42
N ARG A 705 26.76 -19.78 26.98
CA ARG A 705 26.90 -20.31 28.32
C ARG A 705 27.99 -19.52 29.09
N LEU A 706 27.59 -18.82 30.17
CA LEU A 706 28.54 -18.22 31.09
C LEU A 706 28.86 -19.18 32.22
N LYS A 707 30.13 -19.46 32.42
CA LYS A 707 30.64 -20.29 33.51
C LYS A 707 31.65 -19.50 34.33
N THR A 708 31.42 -19.39 35.64
CA THR A 708 32.28 -18.62 36.56
C THR A 708 32.80 -19.48 37.70
N ASN A 709 33.95 -19.11 38.24
CA ASN A 709 34.57 -19.75 39.40
C ASN A 709 34.15 -19.05 40.72
N SER A 710 34.87 -19.37 41.83
CA SER A 710 34.55 -18.85 43.17
C SER A 710 35.15 -17.47 43.45
N TYR A 711 35.93 -16.87 42.54
CA TYR A 711 36.68 -15.65 42.77
C TYR A 711 36.42 -14.63 41.65
N GLY A 712 36.32 -13.40 42.04
CA GLY A 712 36.14 -12.29 41.12
C GLY A 712 34.69 -12.22 40.60
N SER A 713 34.30 -11.08 40.14
CA SER A 713 33.11 -10.85 39.33
C SER A 713 33.30 -9.58 38.55
N SER A 714 32.67 -9.50 37.37
CA SER A 714 32.80 -8.36 36.48
C SER A 714 31.49 -8.11 35.76
N ASN A 715 31.48 -7.17 34.83
CA ASN A 715 30.27 -6.68 34.17
C ASN A 715 29.62 -7.69 33.18
N GLY A 716 30.27 -8.83 32.93
CA GLY A 716 29.74 -9.92 32.11
C GLY A 716 29.95 -9.76 30.62
N VAL A 717 29.02 -10.26 29.86
CA VAL A 717 29.06 -10.25 28.40
C VAL A 717 27.85 -9.50 27.82
N PHE A 718 28.09 -8.85 26.71
CA PHE A 718 27.07 -8.15 25.94
C PHE A 718 27.11 -8.68 24.49
N ILE A 719 25.96 -9.10 23.96
CA ILE A 719 25.83 -9.72 22.64
C ILE A 719 24.75 -8.97 21.90
N ASP A 720 25.06 -8.61 20.65
CA ASP A 720 24.19 -7.78 19.83
C ASP A 720 24.32 -8.16 18.35
N ASP A 721 23.39 -7.69 17.51
CA ASP A 721 23.38 -7.88 16.04
C ASP A 721 23.67 -9.32 15.63
N LEU A 722 22.99 -10.29 16.24
CA LEU A 722 23.16 -11.70 15.89
C LEU A 722 22.45 -12.00 14.56
N ARG A 723 23.20 -12.60 13.63
CA ARG A 723 22.73 -12.94 12.28
C ARG A 723 23.14 -14.36 11.91
N LEU A 724 22.18 -15.12 11.36
CA LEU A 724 22.45 -16.42 10.79
C LEU A 724 22.20 -16.37 9.27
N PHE A 725 23.21 -16.75 8.51
CA PHE A 725 23.16 -16.81 7.05
C PHE A 725 23.10 -18.26 6.60
N LEU A 726 22.15 -18.57 5.73
CA LEU A 726 21.97 -19.91 5.14
C LEU A 726 21.86 -19.77 3.62
N ASN A 727 22.71 -20.48 2.90
CA ASN A 727 22.62 -20.55 1.43
C ASN A 727 21.95 -21.87 1.04
N SER A 728 20.75 -21.81 0.43
CA SER A 728 19.97 -22.98 -0.02
C SER A 728 19.65 -22.87 -1.51
N ASP A 729 19.61 -24.01 -2.21
CA ASP A 729 19.27 -24.09 -3.63
C ASP A 729 17.74 -24.14 -3.91
N VAL A 730 16.88 -23.91 -2.94
CA VAL A 730 15.41 -24.06 -3.11
C VAL A 730 14.74 -22.68 -3.16
N SER A 731 14.12 -22.38 -4.31
CA SER A 731 13.25 -21.24 -4.49
C SER A 731 12.03 -21.32 -3.55
N THR A 732 11.95 -20.45 -2.58
CA THR A 732 10.66 -20.12 -1.96
C THR A 732 10.34 -18.69 -2.31
N ALA A 733 9.19 -18.50 -2.94
CA ALA A 733 8.64 -17.18 -3.22
C ALA A 733 8.40 -16.44 -1.91
N SER A 734 8.82 -15.19 -1.86
CA SER A 734 8.04 -14.10 -1.33
C SER A 734 8.77 -13.04 -0.55
N ASP A 735 8.11 -11.97 -0.52
CA ASP A 735 8.15 -10.75 0.26
C ASP A 735 9.15 -9.68 -0.19
N ASP A 736 8.57 -8.78 -0.96
CA ASP A 736 9.13 -7.50 -1.35
C ASP A 736 9.14 -6.54 -0.16
N THR A 737 10.26 -6.45 0.53
CA THR A 737 10.56 -5.26 1.34
C THR A 737 11.45 -4.34 0.51
N ILE A 738 10.87 -3.24 0.05
CA ILE A 738 11.57 -2.20 -0.70
C ILE A 738 12.41 -1.37 0.27
N ILE A 739 13.73 -1.45 0.15
CA ILE A 739 14.63 -0.45 0.74
C ILE A 739 15.11 0.44 -0.40
N PRO A 740 14.78 1.74 -0.42
CA PRO A 740 15.28 2.64 -1.44
C PRO A 740 16.70 3.07 -1.11
N GLN A 741 17.64 2.79 -2.00
CA GLN A 741 18.94 3.47 -2.02
C GLN A 741 19.14 4.07 -3.41
N PRO A 742 19.22 5.39 -3.55
CA PRO A 742 19.59 6.02 -4.80
C PRO A 742 21.10 6.28 -4.81
N GLU A 743 21.86 5.49 -5.52
CA GLU A 743 23.19 5.92 -5.98
C GLU A 743 23.24 5.89 -7.50
N LEU A 744 23.23 7.09 -8.08
CA LEU A 744 23.56 7.31 -9.47
C LEU A 744 25.08 7.14 -9.61
N THR A 745 25.56 5.96 -9.98
CA THR A 745 26.98 5.74 -10.25
C THR A 745 27.22 5.92 -11.75
N ILE A 746 27.88 7.00 -12.11
CA ILE A 746 28.33 7.24 -13.48
C ILE A 746 29.53 6.33 -13.76
N CYS A 747 29.47 5.56 -14.84
CA CYS A 747 30.64 4.83 -15.35
C CYS A 747 31.72 5.84 -15.77
N ALA A 748 32.93 5.74 -15.20
CA ALA A 748 34.11 6.52 -15.60
C ALA A 748 34.79 5.90 -16.81
#